data_390f033c4fabf6142df1ac237614e32e
#
_entry.id   390f033c4fabf6142df1ac237614e32e
#
_cell.length_a   1.000
_cell.length_b   1.000
_cell.length_c   1.000
_cell.angle_alpha   90.00
_cell.angle_beta   90.00
_cell.angle_gamma   90.00
#
_symmetry.space_group_name_H-M   'P 1'
#
loop_
_entity.id
_entity.type
_entity.pdbx_description
1 polymer ?
#
loop_
_entity_poly.entity_id
_entity_poly.type
_entity_poly.pdbx_seq_one_letter_code
_entity_poly.pdbx_strand_id
1 'polypeptide(L)'
;MLRISRVHIDYQKNPVGIAEMPQFGWEIVSDKRNVIQKAYTLQISKNPEFTEFVYDSGRVVSGKSAHLIPESGKLESATKYFVRVKADDGGDETPWSETAYFITGLTEGEVWSAPFVSAETEEADREVSKGTYVRGTFTVKKPVKEAYAMTTGLGLYNFFLNGEKVGKDEMTPGWTSYRRHLLYQTYEITDFLKEGDNVAGAMLAPGWYKGVMGLTKARNNYGDQTGFAMELRIRYEDGNEEQILTDESWKGCDSPIVFSEIYHGEIYDAGFEVLGWASKAEIPEGNWHQISVVPFDTNVIRAQSGARVQVIDEIPAKRIFTTPKGEQVLDFGQNMAGRIRVTATGKPGDVIWLKCFEVLDSEGNVYLDNLRAARAEMKYTFAKEGTITWYPRFTYMGFQYAQILSCPGEIKAENFAACTMHSEMEETGNITCSNPLLNQLHHNYLWGLKSNFLDVPTDCPQRDERLGWTGDAQIFCRTACYLMNTYTFYRKWLHDVEVDQTSEGGVPHVVPNIEEGKTDGNWLLSQGPHSAAAWADVAVIAPWTLYLMYGDTKILEIQYNSMKGWIEFMREHSEDYIWNYKLQFGDWVALDAEEGSYFGATPNDLTCTAYFAYSTGLFVKIAKVLKKEEAADYEDLYAHIVKKFQETFFDAEGNMTAQTQTAHIVALYFGLTPNAYREKTVKRLTELLEKENGHLVTGFVGTPYFCHALSQNGCVKEAYDLLLKEDFPSWLYQVKQGATTIWEHWDGLKPDGSMWSADMNSFNHYAYGAIGEWMYRVMGGMEADESAPGFQHVIYTPKIGGNLKFVDTTYHSVYGENRLKWQVDEGCVTMFVQVPVNTTAKIQLDGAKKVLDTDGLAFEKKQGYMEAEAGSGEYTIRYRQ
;
A
#
# COMPACT_ATOMS: atom_id res chain seq x y z
N MET A 1 6.95 -7.66 -35.06
CA MET A 1 7.13 -6.18 -35.21
C MET A 1 7.64 -5.63 -33.89
N LEU A 2 8.73 -4.86 -33.90
CA LEU A 2 9.30 -4.25 -32.68
C LEU A 2 8.61 -2.90 -32.40
N ARG A 3 8.10 -2.70 -31.17
CA ARG A 3 7.47 -1.44 -30.76
C ARG A 3 7.58 -1.22 -29.24
N ILE A 4 7.48 0.03 -28.82
CA ILE A 4 7.31 0.38 -27.41
C ILE A 4 5.80 0.33 -27.10
N SER A 5 5.44 -0.43 -26.07
CA SER A 5 4.04 -0.58 -25.64
C SER A 5 3.66 0.43 -24.57
N ARG A 6 4.64 0.87 -23.75
CA ARG A 6 4.40 1.75 -22.62
C ARG A 6 5.66 2.54 -22.24
N VAL A 7 5.48 3.77 -21.78
CA VAL A 7 6.52 4.59 -21.15
C VAL A 7 6.10 4.85 -19.72
N HIS A 8 7.00 4.55 -18.80
CA HIS A 8 6.84 4.82 -17.35
C HIS A 8 7.66 6.07 -17.00
N ILE A 9 7.08 6.94 -16.21
CA ILE A 9 7.73 8.11 -15.64
C ILE A 9 7.57 7.99 -14.13
N ASP A 10 8.67 7.79 -13.41
CA ASP A 10 8.68 7.54 -11.96
C ASP A 10 7.68 6.44 -11.54
N TYR A 11 7.69 5.29 -12.26
CA TYR A 11 6.79 4.13 -12.08
C TYR A 11 5.31 4.37 -12.39
N GLN A 12 4.95 5.53 -12.92
CA GLN A 12 3.57 5.93 -13.15
C GLN A 12 3.33 6.24 -14.63
N LYS A 13 2.06 6.32 -15.00
CA LYS A 13 1.61 6.85 -16.28
C LYS A 13 1.25 8.33 -16.10
N ASN A 14 1.99 9.23 -16.77
CA ASN A 14 1.72 10.67 -16.78
C ASN A 14 1.60 11.29 -15.36
N PRO A 15 2.62 11.19 -14.50
CA PRO A 15 2.56 11.68 -13.13
C PRO A 15 2.46 13.20 -13.04
N VAL A 16 1.83 13.67 -11.96
CA VAL A 16 1.65 15.09 -11.64
C VAL A 16 2.28 15.39 -10.28
N GLY A 17 2.94 16.54 -10.14
CA GLY A 17 3.61 16.95 -8.91
C GLY A 17 5.06 16.49 -8.84
N ILE A 18 5.72 16.32 -9.98
CA ILE A 18 7.15 15.98 -10.03
C ILE A 18 7.99 17.20 -9.57
N ALA A 19 8.87 17.01 -8.59
CA ALA A 19 9.71 18.06 -8.03
C ALA A 19 11.15 18.07 -8.59
N GLU A 20 11.65 16.94 -9.07
CA GLU A 20 12.99 16.75 -9.63
C GLU A 20 12.92 15.96 -10.96
N MET A 21 14.04 15.87 -11.68
CA MET A 21 14.08 15.08 -12.91
C MET A 21 13.70 13.62 -12.59
N PRO A 22 12.56 13.12 -13.14
CA PRO A 22 12.11 11.77 -12.84
C PRO A 22 12.96 10.72 -13.52
N GLN A 23 12.84 9.49 -13.05
CA GLN A 23 13.38 8.36 -13.79
C GLN A 23 12.39 7.88 -14.86
N PHE A 24 12.95 7.41 -15.97
CA PHE A 24 12.21 6.92 -17.13
C PHE A 24 12.43 5.43 -17.33
N GLY A 25 11.39 4.75 -17.79
CA GLY A 25 11.45 3.37 -18.24
C GLY A 25 10.46 3.15 -19.37
N TRP A 26 10.65 2.06 -20.12
CA TRP A 26 9.72 1.67 -21.17
C TRP A 26 9.71 0.18 -21.40
N GLU A 27 8.57 -0.29 -21.85
CA GLU A 27 8.34 -1.69 -22.20
C GLU A 27 8.41 -1.86 -23.71
N ILE A 28 9.10 -2.92 -24.13
CA ILE A 28 9.26 -3.27 -25.54
C ILE A 28 8.50 -4.56 -25.80
N VAL A 29 7.78 -4.64 -26.91
CA VAL A 29 7.12 -5.85 -27.35
C VAL A 29 7.60 -6.25 -28.75
N SER A 30 7.72 -7.56 -28.97
CA SER A 30 8.17 -8.14 -30.23
C SER A 30 7.51 -9.50 -30.44
N ASP A 31 7.28 -9.86 -31.70
CA ASP A 31 6.88 -11.20 -32.14
C ASP A 31 8.08 -12.16 -32.34
N LYS A 32 9.29 -11.68 -32.08
CA LYS A 32 10.55 -12.45 -32.17
C LYS A 32 11.01 -12.88 -30.78
N ARG A 33 11.70 -14.02 -30.69
CA ARG A 33 12.40 -14.45 -29.47
C ARG A 33 13.80 -13.83 -29.41
N ASN A 34 14.37 -13.81 -28.19
CA ASN A 34 15.75 -13.38 -27.91
C ASN A 34 16.02 -11.92 -28.30
N VAL A 35 15.02 -11.06 -28.20
CA VAL A 35 15.16 -9.63 -28.50
C VAL A 35 15.71 -8.89 -27.29
N ILE A 36 16.84 -8.21 -27.49
CA ILE A 36 17.52 -7.38 -26.50
C ILE A 36 17.78 -6.02 -27.11
N GLN A 37 17.36 -4.96 -26.41
CA GLN A 37 17.67 -3.58 -26.80
C GLN A 37 19.19 -3.38 -26.91
N LYS A 38 19.61 -2.69 -27.95
CA LYS A 38 21.02 -2.30 -28.17
C LYS A 38 21.22 -0.80 -28.05
N ALA A 39 20.21 -0.01 -28.38
CA ALA A 39 20.28 1.43 -28.23
C ALA A 39 18.85 2.00 -28.03
N TYR A 40 18.81 3.25 -27.60
CA TYR A 40 17.58 4.03 -27.46
C TYR A 40 17.81 5.51 -27.79
N THR A 41 16.72 6.24 -27.99
CA THR A 41 16.67 7.70 -27.99
C THR A 41 15.51 8.15 -27.12
N LEU A 42 15.79 8.97 -26.09
CA LEU A 42 14.82 9.57 -25.18
C LEU A 42 14.78 11.07 -25.40
N GLN A 43 13.60 11.63 -25.61
CA GLN A 43 13.39 13.06 -25.77
C GLN A 43 12.35 13.59 -24.78
N ILE A 44 12.66 14.75 -24.17
CA ILE A 44 11.77 15.51 -23.27
C ILE A 44 11.63 16.91 -23.86
N SER A 45 10.39 17.37 -24.03
CA SER A 45 10.08 18.64 -24.66
C SER A 45 9.03 19.42 -23.86
N LYS A 46 9.00 20.75 -24.01
CA LYS A 46 7.97 21.64 -23.48
C LYS A 46 6.70 21.65 -24.35
N ASN A 47 6.75 21.11 -25.55
CA ASN A 47 5.58 21.04 -26.43
C ASN A 47 5.43 19.64 -27.07
N PRO A 48 4.21 19.24 -27.44
CA PRO A 48 3.92 17.92 -28.00
C PRO A 48 4.50 17.71 -29.41
N GLU A 49 4.93 18.78 -30.12
CA GLU A 49 5.56 18.73 -31.42
C GLU A 49 7.07 18.39 -31.34
N PHE A 50 7.63 18.39 -30.13
CA PHE A 50 9.05 18.16 -29.87
C PHE A 50 9.98 19.13 -30.64
N THR A 51 9.68 20.41 -30.56
CA THR A 51 10.48 21.50 -31.15
C THR A 51 11.28 22.27 -30.10
N GLU A 52 10.93 22.16 -28.82
CA GLU A 52 11.60 22.81 -27.66
C GLU A 52 12.11 21.76 -26.68
N PHE A 53 13.28 21.21 -26.97
CA PHE A 53 13.86 20.16 -26.13
C PHE A 53 14.38 20.70 -24.81
N VAL A 54 14.03 20.01 -23.73
CA VAL A 54 14.67 20.10 -22.41
C VAL A 54 15.80 19.06 -22.35
N TYR A 55 15.57 17.92 -22.96
CA TYR A 55 16.54 16.86 -23.07
C TYR A 55 16.37 16.08 -24.37
N ASP A 56 17.47 15.82 -25.04
CA ASP A 56 17.57 14.88 -26.17
C ASP A 56 18.83 14.05 -26.00
N SER A 57 18.65 12.76 -25.70
CA SER A 57 19.77 11.84 -25.51
C SER A 57 20.57 11.59 -26.77
N GLY A 58 20.01 11.94 -27.95
CA GLY A 58 20.51 11.33 -29.19
C GLY A 58 20.40 9.79 -29.11
N ARG A 59 21.07 9.10 -30.02
CA ARG A 59 21.15 7.64 -29.99
C ARG A 59 22.18 7.17 -28.97
N VAL A 60 21.73 6.60 -27.86
CA VAL A 60 22.56 6.03 -26.78
C VAL A 60 22.68 4.51 -26.95
N VAL A 61 23.89 3.99 -27.06
CA VAL A 61 24.15 2.54 -27.13
C VAL A 61 24.06 1.95 -25.71
N SER A 62 22.92 1.36 -25.38
CA SER A 62 22.66 0.80 -24.07
C SER A 62 21.48 -0.20 -24.11
N GLY A 63 21.58 -1.29 -23.34
CA GLY A 63 20.48 -2.22 -23.10
C GLY A 63 19.51 -1.77 -21.98
N LYS A 64 19.77 -0.65 -21.31
CA LYS A 64 18.87 -0.14 -20.26
C LYS A 64 17.55 0.34 -20.84
N SER A 65 16.42 -0.16 -20.32
CA SER A 65 15.06 0.29 -20.63
C SER A 65 14.25 0.65 -19.36
N ALA A 66 14.90 0.69 -18.20
CA ALA A 66 14.34 1.11 -16.92
C ALA A 66 15.37 1.89 -16.11
N HIS A 67 14.91 2.68 -15.13
CA HIS A 67 15.73 3.45 -14.18
C HIS A 67 16.70 4.44 -14.85
N LEU A 68 16.27 5.10 -15.94
CA LEU A 68 17.07 6.14 -16.61
C LEU A 68 16.73 7.50 -16.03
N ILE A 69 17.72 8.18 -15.50
CA ILE A 69 17.63 9.58 -15.08
C ILE A 69 18.52 10.40 -16.04
N PRO A 70 17.96 11.38 -16.77
CA PRO A 70 18.76 12.29 -17.60
C PRO A 70 19.80 13.04 -16.78
N GLU A 71 21.06 13.06 -17.25
CA GLU A 71 22.17 13.73 -16.56
C GLU A 71 22.12 15.28 -16.71
N SER A 72 21.27 15.78 -17.58
CA SER A 72 21.11 17.21 -17.86
C SER A 72 19.66 17.56 -18.12
N GLY A 73 19.35 18.84 -18.12
CA GLY A 73 17.99 19.35 -18.29
C GLY A 73 17.47 19.97 -16.98
N LYS A 74 17.11 21.25 -17.02
CA LYS A 74 16.51 21.94 -15.88
C LYS A 74 14.99 21.95 -16.04
N LEU A 75 14.29 21.49 -15.03
CA LEU A 75 12.84 21.58 -14.96
C LEU A 75 12.42 22.95 -14.40
N GLU A 76 11.31 23.47 -14.91
CA GLU A 76 10.64 24.65 -14.40
C GLU A 76 9.42 24.20 -13.59
N SER A 77 9.07 24.95 -12.55
CA SER A 77 7.88 24.67 -11.73
C SER A 77 6.60 24.89 -12.53
N ALA A 78 5.54 24.15 -12.12
CA ALA A 78 4.21 24.26 -12.71
C ALA A 78 4.25 24.19 -14.25
N THR A 79 4.90 23.17 -14.79
CA THR A 79 5.14 23.02 -16.24
C THR A 79 4.86 21.59 -16.67
N LYS A 80 4.20 21.46 -17.85
CA LYS A 80 3.94 20.17 -18.48
C LYS A 80 5.05 19.84 -19.49
N TYR A 81 5.63 18.65 -19.34
CA TYR A 81 6.68 18.13 -20.20
C TYR A 81 6.19 16.90 -20.94
N PHE A 82 6.50 16.82 -22.23
CA PHE A 82 6.16 15.71 -23.11
C PHE A 82 7.38 14.80 -23.32
N VAL A 83 7.14 13.49 -23.34
CA VAL A 83 8.18 12.47 -23.38
C VAL A 83 7.88 11.49 -24.51
N ARG A 84 8.89 11.13 -25.28
CA ARG A 84 8.83 10.02 -26.24
C ARG A 84 10.15 9.27 -26.30
N VAL A 85 10.07 8.01 -26.64
CA VAL A 85 11.19 7.09 -26.70
C VAL A 85 11.13 6.27 -27.98
N LYS A 86 12.28 5.94 -28.53
CA LYS A 86 12.45 4.86 -29.52
C LYS A 86 13.65 4.01 -29.15
N ALA A 87 13.64 2.74 -29.54
CA ALA A 87 14.67 1.77 -29.24
C ALA A 87 15.00 0.93 -30.48
N ASP A 88 16.19 0.35 -30.52
CA ASP A 88 16.60 -0.59 -31.56
C ASP A 88 17.25 -1.84 -30.94
N ASP A 89 17.14 -3.00 -31.64
CA ASP A 89 17.75 -4.28 -31.30
C ASP A 89 19.06 -4.56 -32.05
N GLY A 90 19.55 -3.57 -32.81
CA GLY A 90 20.71 -3.69 -33.70
C GLY A 90 20.39 -4.12 -35.14
N GLY A 91 19.13 -4.48 -35.42
CA GLY A 91 18.59 -4.82 -36.72
C GLY A 91 17.35 -4.00 -37.06
N ASP A 92 16.39 -3.97 -36.15
CA ASP A 92 15.14 -3.23 -36.30
C ASP A 92 15.10 -2.06 -35.29
N GLU A 93 14.58 -0.91 -35.72
CA GLU A 93 14.28 0.25 -34.85
C GLU A 93 12.77 0.36 -34.66
N THR A 94 12.31 0.71 -33.44
CA THR A 94 10.89 0.99 -33.16
C THR A 94 10.48 2.32 -33.79
N PRO A 95 9.20 2.51 -34.12
CA PRO A 95 8.68 3.87 -34.23
C PRO A 95 8.83 4.59 -32.86
N TRP A 96 8.65 5.92 -32.84
CA TRP A 96 8.48 6.63 -31.59
C TRP A 96 7.33 6.03 -30.78
N SER A 97 7.48 5.97 -29.46
CA SER A 97 6.39 5.62 -28.54
C SER A 97 5.20 6.58 -28.69
N GLU A 98 4.05 6.21 -28.17
CA GLU A 98 3.03 7.21 -27.83
C GLU A 98 3.65 8.28 -26.94
N THR A 99 3.20 9.53 -27.10
CA THR A 99 3.67 10.65 -26.28
C THR A 99 3.12 10.51 -24.87
N ALA A 100 4.02 10.34 -23.91
CA ALA A 100 3.73 10.45 -22.48
C ALA A 100 3.98 11.90 -22.01
N TYR A 101 3.58 12.23 -20.79
CA TYR A 101 3.86 13.54 -20.19
C TYR A 101 4.02 13.44 -18.68
N PHE A 102 4.61 14.46 -18.08
CA PHE A 102 4.56 14.71 -16.66
C PHE A 102 4.36 16.19 -16.37
N ILE A 103 3.84 16.51 -15.19
CA ILE A 103 3.64 17.89 -14.75
C ILE A 103 4.45 18.09 -13.46
N THR A 104 5.24 19.17 -13.45
CA THR A 104 6.01 19.55 -12.26
C THR A 104 5.15 20.30 -11.24
N GLY A 105 5.44 20.07 -9.95
CA GLY A 105 5.08 20.96 -8.87
C GLY A 105 6.10 22.07 -8.73
N LEU A 106 6.45 22.47 -7.49
CA LEU A 106 7.59 23.33 -7.20
C LEU A 106 8.87 22.52 -7.39
N THR A 107 9.79 23.02 -8.22
CA THR A 107 11.07 22.37 -8.51
C THR A 107 12.19 22.89 -7.62
N GLU A 108 13.37 22.30 -7.72
CA GLU A 108 14.53 22.63 -6.91
C GLU A 108 14.84 24.14 -6.88
N GLY A 109 14.98 24.67 -5.67
CA GLY A 109 15.25 26.08 -5.40
C GLY A 109 14.00 26.95 -5.21
N GLU A 110 12.80 26.43 -5.45
CA GLU A 110 11.56 27.09 -5.10
C GLU A 110 10.99 26.54 -3.79
N VAL A 111 10.42 27.43 -2.98
CA VAL A 111 9.83 27.12 -1.68
C VAL A 111 8.37 27.53 -1.65
N TRP A 112 7.59 26.85 -0.83
CA TRP A 112 6.18 27.15 -0.61
C TRP A 112 6.02 28.56 -0.01
N SER A 113 5.14 29.37 -0.56
CA SER A 113 4.96 30.79 -0.18
C SER A 113 3.56 31.13 0.33
N ALA A 114 2.53 30.32 0.02
CA ALA A 114 1.17 30.62 0.44
C ALA A 114 0.94 30.37 1.93
N PRO A 115 0.34 31.32 2.68
CA PRO A 115 -0.06 31.11 4.06
C PRO A 115 -1.28 30.18 4.16
N PHE A 116 -1.41 29.50 5.31
CA PHE A 116 -2.62 28.73 5.63
C PHE A 116 -3.72 29.66 6.15
N VAL A 117 -4.88 29.61 5.52
CA VAL A 117 -6.08 30.37 5.91
C VAL A 117 -7.11 29.44 6.55
N SER A 118 -7.68 29.88 7.68
CA SER A 118 -8.64 29.11 8.48
C SER A 118 -9.92 29.91 8.74
N ALA A 119 -11.05 29.23 8.69
CA ALA A 119 -12.33 29.74 9.15
C ALA A 119 -12.53 29.56 10.67
N GLU A 120 -11.69 28.78 11.35
CA GLU A 120 -11.76 28.55 12.78
C GLU A 120 -11.03 29.68 13.53
N THR A 121 -11.75 30.76 13.87
CA THR A 121 -11.18 31.98 14.42
C THR A 121 -11.31 32.09 15.94
N GLU A 122 -12.26 31.37 16.54
CA GLU A 122 -12.53 31.36 17.98
C GLU A 122 -11.97 30.09 18.64
N GLU A 123 -11.61 30.18 19.92
CA GLU A 123 -11.10 29.04 20.68
C GLU A 123 -12.12 27.89 20.74
N ALA A 124 -13.41 28.21 20.85
CA ALA A 124 -14.49 27.21 20.86
C ALA A 124 -14.57 26.40 19.55
N ASP A 125 -14.16 26.94 18.41
CA ASP A 125 -14.12 26.23 17.12
C ASP A 125 -13.08 25.11 17.10
N ARG A 126 -12.04 25.24 17.91
CA ARG A 126 -10.92 24.30 17.94
C ARG A 126 -11.23 23.00 18.65
N GLU A 127 -12.28 23.00 19.49
CA GLU A 127 -12.70 21.82 20.27
C GLU A 127 -13.78 20.98 19.56
N VAL A 128 -14.24 21.39 18.37
CA VAL A 128 -15.31 20.71 17.64
C VAL A 128 -14.82 20.10 16.34
N SER A 129 -15.50 19.04 15.89
CA SER A 129 -15.19 18.31 14.66
C SER A 129 -16.16 18.67 13.54
N LYS A 130 -16.31 19.98 13.25
CA LYS A 130 -17.15 20.46 12.16
C LYS A 130 -16.34 20.70 10.88
N GLY A 131 -17.01 20.73 9.75
CA GLY A 131 -16.43 21.19 8.49
C GLY A 131 -16.59 22.70 8.31
N THR A 132 -15.68 23.32 7.57
CA THR A 132 -15.70 24.76 7.25
C THR A 132 -15.51 25.01 5.77
N TYR A 133 -15.92 26.19 5.32
CA TYR A 133 -15.58 26.75 4.01
C TYR A 133 -14.58 27.89 4.15
N VAL A 134 -13.62 27.93 3.23
CA VAL A 134 -12.80 29.13 2.98
C VAL A 134 -12.87 29.47 1.50
N ARG A 135 -12.89 30.78 1.16
CA ARG A 135 -12.97 31.23 -0.22
C ARG A 135 -12.22 32.54 -0.45
N GLY A 136 -11.65 32.68 -1.64
CA GLY A 136 -11.08 33.92 -2.17
C GLY A 136 -11.52 34.18 -3.60
N THR A 137 -11.44 35.43 -4.06
CA THR A 137 -11.72 35.82 -5.45
C THR A 137 -10.50 36.45 -6.08
N PHE A 138 -10.33 36.22 -7.37
CA PHE A 138 -9.24 36.81 -8.15
C PHE A 138 -9.70 37.07 -9.59
N THR A 139 -9.03 37.98 -10.31
CA THR A 139 -9.41 38.37 -11.66
C THR A 139 -8.37 37.94 -12.68
N VAL A 140 -8.77 37.11 -13.62
CA VAL A 140 -7.97 36.74 -14.80
C VAL A 140 -8.18 37.80 -15.87
N LYS A 141 -7.08 38.49 -16.25
CA LYS A 141 -7.15 39.72 -17.06
C LYS A 141 -6.95 39.50 -18.54
N LYS A 142 -6.48 38.32 -18.95
CA LYS A 142 -6.06 38.00 -20.31
C LYS A 142 -6.35 36.52 -20.63
N PRO A 143 -6.36 36.13 -21.92
CA PRO A 143 -6.46 34.74 -22.32
C PRO A 143 -5.35 33.90 -21.70
N VAL A 144 -5.73 32.81 -21.03
CA VAL A 144 -4.85 31.85 -20.34
C VAL A 144 -4.32 30.85 -21.34
N LYS A 145 -3.01 30.64 -21.36
CA LYS A 145 -2.34 29.58 -22.12
C LYS A 145 -2.34 28.26 -21.32
N GLU A 146 -1.93 28.33 -20.08
CA GLU A 146 -1.88 27.19 -19.15
C GLU A 146 -1.90 27.69 -17.70
N ALA A 147 -2.45 26.89 -16.81
CA ALA A 147 -2.49 27.23 -15.40
C ALA A 147 -2.44 25.99 -14.51
N TYR A 148 -1.76 26.12 -13.37
CA TYR A 148 -1.58 25.05 -12.40
C TYR A 148 -1.88 25.53 -10.99
N ALA A 149 -2.48 24.64 -10.18
CA ALA A 149 -2.71 24.87 -8.77
C ALA A 149 -1.85 23.91 -7.94
N MET A 150 -1.14 24.42 -6.95
CA MET A 150 -0.54 23.67 -5.88
C MET A 150 -1.36 23.96 -4.61
N THR A 151 -1.89 22.92 -3.98
CA THR A 151 -2.79 23.05 -2.82
C THR A 151 -2.43 22.08 -1.71
N THR A 152 -2.62 22.51 -0.46
CA THR A 152 -2.43 21.64 0.72
C THR A 152 -3.36 22.08 1.86
N GLY A 153 -3.44 21.26 2.94
CA GLY A 153 -4.29 21.57 4.06
C GLY A 153 -3.76 21.05 5.40
N LEU A 154 -4.14 21.73 6.46
CA LEU A 154 -4.07 21.25 7.83
C LEU A 154 -5.43 20.68 8.17
N GLY A 155 -5.56 19.37 8.17
CA GLY A 155 -6.83 18.64 8.07
C GLY A 155 -7.10 18.19 6.64
N LEU A 156 -8.25 17.60 6.39
CA LEU A 156 -8.68 17.19 5.05
C LEU A 156 -9.32 18.34 4.29
N TYR A 157 -9.14 18.37 2.97
CA TYR A 157 -9.75 19.39 2.12
C TYR A 157 -10.25 18.85 0.79
N ASN A 158 -11.26 19.51 0.25
CA ASN A 158 -11.63 19.44 -1.16
C ASN A 158 -11.49 20.84 -1.75
N PHE A 159 -10.73 20.95 -2.85
CA PHE A 159 -10.51 22.21 -3.55
C PHE A 159 -11.54 22.43 -4.67
N PHE A 160 -12.00 23.67 -4.81
CA PHE A 160 -13.00 24.08 -5.82
C PHE A 160 -12.53 25.31 -6.58
N LEU A 161 -12.76 25.34 -7.87
CA LEU A 161 -12.65 26.51 -8.73
C LEU A 161 -13.98 26.75 -9.46
N ASN A 162 -14.51 27.97 -9.36
CA ASN A 162 -15.75 28.38 -10.03
C ASN A 162 -16.95 27.44 -9.81
N GLY A 163 -16.99 26.77 -8.65
CA GLY A 163 -18.05 25.86 -8.22
C GLY A 163 -17.81 24.38 -8.56
N GLU A 164 -16.76 24.04 -9.28
CA GLU A 164 -16.41 22.68 -9.63
C GLU A 164 -15.27 22.16 -8.72
N LYS A 165 -15.38 20.90 -8.26
CA LYS A 165 -14.29 20.24 -7.54
C LYS A 165 -13.13 20.00 -8.48
N VAL A 166 -11.93 20.43 -8.10
CA VAL A 166 -10.70 20.21 -8.86
C VAL A 166 -10.11 18.85 -8.50
N GLY A 167 -9.86 18.04 -9.53
CA GLY A 167 -9.27 16.71 -9.38
C GLY A 167 -10.26 15.64 -8.89
N LYS A 168 -9.78 14.39 -8.87
CA LYS A 168 -10.53 13.21 -8.42
C LYS A 168 -10.10 12.74 -7.03
N ASP A 169 -9.05 13.34 -6.50
CA ASP A 169 -8.42 12.93 -5.26
C ASP A 169 -9.37 13.08 -4.08
N GLU A 170 -9.30 12.15 -3.17
CA GLU A 170 -10.04 12.09 -1.92
C GLU A 170 -9.05 12.09 -0.75
N MET A 171 -9.51 12.46 0.44
CA MET A 171 -8.72 12.46 1.67
C MET A 171 -7.41 13.27 1.56
N THR A 172 -7.34 14.29 0.67
CA THR A 172 -6.20 15.20 0.55
C THR A 172 -6.02 16.06 1.80
N PRO A 173 -4.77 16.39 2.19
CA PRO A 173 -3.50 16.16 1.51
C PRO A 173 -2.91 14.77 1.71
N GLY A 174 -3.59 13.87 2.39
CA GLY A 174 -3.12 12.57 2.81
C GLY A 174 -2.61 12.59 4.26
N TRP A 175 -2.23 11.42 4.77
CA TRP A 175 -1.66 11.27 6.10
C TRP A 175 -0.15 11.08 6.06
N THR A 176 0.57 12.00 6.67
CA THR A 176 2.02 11.98 6.85
C THR A 176 2.34 12.41 8.28
N SER A 177 3.59 12.37 8.66
CA SER A 177 4.08 12.96 9.92
C SER A 177 4.09 14.50 9.80
N TYR A 178 2.91 15.12 9.83
CA TYR A 178 2.68 16.52 9.46
C TYR A 178 3.65 17.54 10.06
N ARG A 179 4.27 17.26 11.21
CA ARG A 179 5.29 18.13 11.80
C ARG A 179 6.63 18.11 11.07
N ARG A 180 6.89 17.07 10.26
CA ARG A 180 8.16 16.79 9.56
C ARG A 180 7.98 16.64 8.07
N HIS A 181 6.75 16.32 7.64
CA HIS A 181 6.43 16.01 6.26
C HIS A 181 4.96 16.32 5.99
N LEU A 182 4.67 17.31 5.15
CA LEU A 182 3.33 17.65 4.67
C LEU A 182 3.34 17.66 3.15
N LEU A 183 2.34 17.04 2.53
CA LEU A 183 2.23 16.96 1.07
C LEU A 183 1.34 18.05 0.51
N TYR A 184 1.71 18.60 -0.65
CA TYR A 184 0.80 19.37 -1.49
C TYR A 184 0.50 18.63 -2.78
N GLN A 185 -0.72 18.83 -3.30
CA GLN A 185 -1.17 18.28 -4.56
C GLN A 185 -1.01 19.32 -5.67
N THR A 186 -0.63 18.87 -6.87
CA THR A 186 -0.58 19.71 -8.09
C THR A 186 -1.73 19.32 -9.00
N TYR A 187 -2.37 20.33 -9.61
CA TYR A 187 -3.48 20.16 -10.57
C TYR A 187 -3.29 21.07 -11.77
N GLU A 188 -3.58 20.56 -12.98
CA GLU A 188 -3.77 21.37 -14.16
C GLU A 188 -5.17 21.99 -14.12
N ILE A 189 -5.27 23.32 -14.16
CA ILE A 189 -6.51 24.05 -13.91
C ILE A 189 -6.91 24.99 -15.07
N THR A 190 -6.25 24.90 -16.21
CA THR A 190 -6.47 25.77 -17.37
C THR A 190 -7.95 25.87 -17.76
N ASP A 191 -8.63 24.72 -17.85
CA ASP A 191 -10.03 24.63 -18.25
C ASP A 191 -11.03 25.10 -17.18
N PHE A 192 -10.59 25.24 -15.93
CA PHE A 192 -11.43 25.75 -14.83
C PHE A 192 -11.49 27.28 -14.78
N LEU A 193 -10.52 27.95 -15.42
CA LEU A 193 -10.41 29.41 -15.39
C LEU A 193 -11.22 30.07 -16.49
N LYS A 194 -11.76 31.25 -16.20
CA LYS A 194 -12.43 32.13 -17.16
C LYS A 194 -11.86 33.53 -17.11
N GLU A 195 -11.92 34.27 -18.18
CA GLU A 195 -11.59 35.68 -18.19
C GLU A 195 -12.56 36.48 -17.30
N GLY A 196 -12.04 37.42 -16.51
CA GLY A 196 -12.77 38.12 -15.46
C GLY A 196 -12.64 37.48 -14.10
N ASP A 197 -13.68 37.62 -13.27
CA ASP A 197 -13.66 37.17 -11.88
C ASP A 197 -13.81 35.65 -11.74
N ASN A 198 -12.90 35.06 -10.96
CA ASN A 198 -12.86 33.66 -10.61
C ASN A 198 -12.94 33.50 -9.08
N VAL A 199 -13.44 32.37 -8.65
CA VAL A 199 -13.58 32.03 -7.21
C VAL A 199 -12.83 30.75 -6.94
N ALA A 200 -11.86 30.83 -6.03
CA ALA A 200 -11.21 29.65 -5.43
C ALA A 200 -11.79 29.41 -4.04
N GLY A 201 -11.99 28.16 -3.68
CA GLY A 201 -12.49 27.80 -2.35
C GLY A 201 -12.10 26.42 -1.94
N ALA A 202 -12.08 26.17 -0.63
CA ALA A 202 -11.91 24.83 -0.07
C ALA A 202 -12.97 24.54 0.98
N MET A 203 -13.42 23.27 0.99
CA MET A 203 -14.16 22.68 2.09
C MET A 203 -13.15 21.93 2.94
N LEU A 204 -13.14 22.16 4.25
CA LEU A 204 -12.17 21.61 5.20
C LEU A 204 -12.87 20.73 6.23
N ALA A 205 -12.14 19.74 6.77
CA ALA A 205 -12.57 18.93 7.91
C ALA A 205 -11.36 18.47 8.73
N PRO A 206 -11.56 18.07 10.02
CA PRO A 206 -10.48 17.70 10.94
C PRO A 206 -9.54 16.62 10.42
N GLY A 207 -10.07 15.51 9.91
CA GLY A 207 -9.29 14.39 9.39
C GLY A 207 -8.26 13.84 10.38
N TRP A 208 -7.11 13.38 9.86
CA TRP A 208 -6.00 12.88 10.68
C TRP A 208 -5.26 13.96 11.47
N TYR A 209 -5.33 15.22 11.02
CA TYR A 209 -4.58 16.33 11.61
C TYR A 209 -5.13 16.74 12.98
N LYS A 210 -6.45 16.96 13.06
CA LYS A 210 -7.14 17.53 14.23
C LYS A 210 -8.08 16.52 14.90
N GLY A 211 -8.60 15.53 14.15
CA GLY A 211 -9.60 14.57 14.61
C GLY A 211 -9.12 13.63 15.70
N VAL A 212 -10.06 12.85 16.24
CA VAL A 212 -9.78 11.78 17.21
C VAL A 212 -9.06 10.63 16.53
N MET A 213 -7.82 10.36 16.94
CA MET A 213 -6.97 9.32 16.34
C MET A 213 -6.09 8.63 17.38
N GLY A 214 -5.52 7.49 16.95
CA GLY A 214 -4.50 6.77 17.69
C GLY A 214 -5.03 5.88 18.81
N LEU A 215 -4.11 5.20 19.49
CA LEU A 215 -4.40 4.30 20.61
C LEU A 215 -4.87 5.07 21.85
N THR A 216 -4.40 6.30 22.01
CA THR A 216 -4.80 7.19 23.11
C THR A 216 -6.14 7.89 22.89
N LYS A 217 -6.72 7.77 21.66
CA LYS A 217 -7.96 8.47 21.27
C LYS A 217 -7.85 10.00 21.48
N ALA A 218 -6.67 10.55 21.31
CA ALA A 218 -6.43 11.97 21.47
C ALA A 218 -6.94 12.76 20.25
N ARG A 219 -7.33 14.01 20.52
CA ARG A 219 -7.62 15.02 19.49
C ARG A 219 -6.43 15.95 19.31
N ASN A 220 -6.47 16.78 18.27
CA ASN A 220 -5.50 17.83 18.04
C ASN A 220 -4.06 17.28 17.98
N ASN A 221 -3.87 16.09 17.40
CA ASN A 221 -2.60 15.35 17.43
C ASN A 221 -1.45 16.12 16.79
N TYR A 222 -1.74 16.89 15.72
CA TYR A 222 -0.73 17.69 15.03
C TYR A 222 -0.99 19.20 15.15
N GLY A 223 -2.24 19.59 15.39
CA GLY A 223 -2.68 20.96 15.61
C GLY A 223 -4.17 21.03 15.90
N ASP A 224 -4.63 22.15 16.44
CA ASP A 224 -6.00 22.40 16.92
C ASP A 224 -6.87 23.21 15.95
N GLN A 225 -6.32 23.62 14.79
CA GLN A 225 -6.97 24.49 13.83
C GLN A 225 -6.77 23.96 12.40
N THR A 226 -7.86 23.77 11.67
CA THR A 226 -7.77 23.41 10.25
C THR A 226 -7.33 24.60 9.40
N GLY A 227 -6.72 24.33 8.25
CA GLY A 227 -6.27 25.39 7.36
C GLY A 227 -6.10 24.92 5.91
N PHE A 228 -6.21 25.87 4.98
CA PHE A 228 -5.98 25.62 3.56
C PHE A 228 -4.95 26.60 3.00
N ALA A 229 -4.06 26.11 2.15
CA ALA A 229 -3.08 26.94 1.45
C ALA A 229 -3.05 26.59 -0.03
N MET A 230 -2.93 27.60 -0.88
CA MET A 230 -2.99 27.48 -2.33
C MET A 230 -2.03 28.46 -3.02
N GLU A 231 -1.27 27.93 -3.98
CA GLU A 231 -0.53 28.71 -4.99
C GLU A 231 -1.09 28.38 -6.36
N LEU A 232 -1.60 29.39 -7.09
CA LEU A 232 -1.92 29.28 -8.52
C LEU A 232 -0.81 29.94 -9.33
N ARG A 233 -0.44 29.29 -10.43
CA ARG A 233 0.45 29.83 -11.45
C ARG A 233 -0.28 29.87 -12.76
N ILE A 234 -0.44 31.07 -13.33
CA ILE A 234 -1.17 31.33 -14.55
C ILE A 234 -0.18 31.89 -15.58
N ARG A 235 -0.04 31.21 -16.70
CA ARG A 235 0.69 31.70 -17.88
C ARG A 235 -0.29 32.16 -18.95
N TYR A 236 -0.11 33.38 -19.40
CA TYR A 236 -0.96 33.99 -20.40
C TYR A 236 -0.41 33.78 -21.83
N GLU A 237 -1.28 33.90 -22.84
CA GLU A 237 -0.91 33.79 -24.26
C GLU A 237 0.18 34.79 -24.69
N ASP A 238 0.28 35.93 -24.00
CA ASP A 238 1.30 36.95 -24.27
C ASP A 238 2.65 36.69 -23.57
N GLY A 239 2.78 35.56 -22.91
CA GLY A 239 3.98 35.12 -22.21
C GLY A 239 4.18 35.69 -20.79
N ASN A 240 3.24 36.52 -20.31
CA ASN A 240 3.27 36.97 -18.90
C ASN A 240 2.84 35.84 -17.96
N GLU A 241 3.35 35.90 -16.72
CA GLU A 241 2.96 34.98 -15.65
C GLU A 241 2.34 35.77 -14.50
N GLU A 242 1.38 35.16 -13.81
CA GLU A 242 0.75 35.67 -12.57
C GLU A 242 0.68 34.57 -11.52
N GLN A 243 1.00 34.92 -10.28
CA GLN A 243 0.87 34.04 -9.14
C GLN A 243 -0.27 34.55 -8.24
N ILE A 244 -1.17 33.65 -7.84
CA ILE A 244 -2.26 33.94 -6.90
C ILE A 244 -2.06 33.05 -5.68
N LEU A 245 -2.09 33.64 -4.50
CA LEU A 245 -1.88 32.96 -3.22
C LEU A 245 -3.13 33.07 -2.35
N THR A 246 -3.31 32.13 -1.43
CA THR A 246 -4.16 32.38 -0.25
C THR A 246 -3.60 33.55 0.54
N ASP A 247 -4.47 34.40 1.07
CA ASP A 247 -4.10 35.56 1.86
C ASP A 247 -5.21 36.01 2.84
N GLU A 248 -4.97 37.06 3.61
CA GLU A 248 -5.88 37.62 4.60
C GLU A 248 -7.20 38.16 4.03
N SER A 249 -7.32 38.36 2.70
CA SER A 249 -8.56 38.83 2.07
C SER A 249 -9.65 37.75 2.00
N TRP A 250 -9.25 36.48 2.14
CA TRP A 250 -10.17 35.34 2.10
C TRP A 250 -11.21 35.43 3.22
N LYS A 251 -12.34 34.75 3.00
CA LYS A 251 -13.46 34.66 3.95
C LYS A 251 -13.73 33.22 4.30
N GLY A 252 -14.18 33.01 5.53
CA GLY A 252 -14.57 31.70 6.05
C GLY A 252 -15.99 31.69 6.57
N CYS A 253 -16.60 30.52 6.58
CA CYS A 253 -17.86 30.25 7.29
C CYS A 253 -17.97 28.75 7.60
N ASP A 254 -18.94 28.38 8.44
CA ASP A 254 -19.29 26.98 8.68
C ASP A 254 -19.83 26.33 7.41
N SER A 255 -19.52 25.05 7.21
CA SER A 255 -20.06 24.23 6.14
C SER A 255 -21.27 23.40 6.62
N PRO A 256 -22.03 22.76 5.72
CA PRO A 256 -23.12 21.86 6.12
C PRO A 256 -22.62 20.56 6.80
N ILE A 257 -21.32 20.31 6.84
CA ILE A 257 -20.73 19.19 7.61
C ILE A 257 -20.66 19.62 9.09
N VAL A 258 -21.68 19.29 9.87
CA VAL A 258 -21.78 19.65 11.28
C VAL A 258 -20.93 18.75 12.18
N PHE A 259 -20.50 17.60 11.65
CA PHE A 259 -19.58 16.67 12.31
C PHE A 259 -18.86 15.82 11.28
N SER A 260 -17.54 15.65 11.42
CA SER A 260 -16.74 14.71 10.64
C SER A 260 -15.54 14.21 11.43
N GLU A 261 -15.37 12.90 11.50
CA GLU A 261 -14.25 12.19 12.13
C GLU A 261 -13.97 10.89 11.37
N ILE A 262 -12.70 10.53 11.25
CA ILE A 262 -12.27 9.30 10.54
C ILE A 262 -12.97 8.06 11.11
N TYR A 263 -12.99 7.87 12.44
CA TYR A 263 -13.58 6.69 13.06
C TYR A 263 -15.10 6.76 13.19
N HIS A 264 -15.64 7.97 13.32
CA HIS A 264 -17.04 8.11 13.70
C HIS A 264 -17.98 8.37 12.53
N GLY A 265 -17.42 8.82 11.40
CA GLY A 265 -18.23 9.11 10.22
C GLY A 265 -18.55 10.60 10.05
N GLU A 266 -19.61 10.92 9.32
CA GLU A 266 -19.96 12.28 8.94
C GLU A 266 -21.47 12.56 9.11
N ILE A 267 -21.78 13.74 9.64
CA ILE A 267 -23.13 14.27 9.75
C ILE A 267 -23.20 15.54 8.89
N TYR A 268 -24.09 15.51 7.91
CA TYR A 268 -24.35 16.61 6.99
C TYR A 268 -25.79 17.15 7.20
N ASP A 269 -25.92 18.45 7.39
CA ASP A 269 -27.21 19.13 7.48
C ASP A 269 -27.34 20.12 6.31
N ALA A 270 -28.21 19.80 5.35
CA ALA A 270 -28.43 20.63 4.16
C ALA A 270 -29.06 22.01 4.50
N GLY A 271 -29.53 22.20 5.72
CA GLY A 271 -30.00 23.51 6.22
C GLY A 271 -28.90 24.57 6.31
N PHE A 272 -27.63 24.13 6.39
CA PHE A 272 -26.47 25.02 6.43
C PHE A 272 -25.79 25.19 5.05
N GLU A 273 -26.36 24.68 3.96
CA GLU A 273 -25.80 24.87 2.62
C GLU A 273 -25.77 26.33 2.21
N VAL A 274 -24.60 26.83 1.79
CA VAL A 274 -24.42 28.15 1.24
C VAL A 274 -24.34 28.06 -0.29
N LEU A 275 -25.47 28.33 -0.98
CA LEU A 275 -25.53 28.19 -2.44
C LEU A 275 -24.62 29.16 -3.16
N GLY A 276 -23.74 28.59 -4.01
CA GLY A 276 -22.78 29.37 -4.81
C GLY A 276 -21.56 29.86 -4.02
N TRP A 277 -21.27 29.22 -2.87
CA TRP A 277 -20.12 29.58 -2.02
C TRP A 277 -18.77 29.59 -2.76
N ALA A 278 -18.57 28.69 -3.73
CA ALA A 278 -17.34 28.59 -4.52
C ALA A 278 -17.50 29.06 -5.97
N SER A 279 -18.66 29.60 -6.39
CA SER A 279 -18.91 29.97 -7.79
C SER A 279 -19.32 31.41 -8.03
N LYS A 280 -19.91 32.10 -7.03
CA LYS A 280 -20.31 33.50 -7.16
C LYS A 280 -19.16 34.40 -6.73
N ALA A 281 -18.76 35.37 -7.57
CA ALA A 281 -17.75 36.35 -7.22
C ALA A 281 -18.17 37.19 -6.01
N GLU A 282 -19.45 37.65 -5.98
CA GLU A 282 -20.03 38.27 -4.80
C GLU A 282 -20.15 37.27 -3.66
N ILE A 283 -19.97 37.73 -2.42
CA ILE A 283 -20.11 36.89 -1.23
C ILE A 283 -21.60 36.50 -1.11
N PRO A 284 -21.94 35.18 -1.20
CA PRO A 284 -23.32 34.75 -1.08
C PRO A 284 -23.82 34.93 0.37
N GLU A 285 -25.16 34.92 0.55
CA GLU A 285 -25.76 34.99 1.87
C GLU A 285 -25.28 33.84 2.77
N GLY A 286 -24.81 34.16 4.00
CA GLY A 286 -24.25 33.22 4.95
C GLY A 286 -23.50 33.93 6.08
N ASN A 287 -23.03 33.18 7.08
CA ASN A 287 -22.29 33.71 8.25
C ASN A 287 -20.80 33.89 7.95
N TRP A 288 -20.49 34.63 6.87
CA TRP A 288 -19.12 34.89 6.47
C TRP A 288 -18.38 35.82 7.42
N HIS A 289 -17.16 35.44 7.77
CA HIS A 289 -16.28 36.24 8.61
C HIS A 289 -14.86 36.27 8.04
N GLN A 290 -14.01 37.10 8.65
CA GLN A 290 -12.60 37.18 8.30
C GLN A 290 -11.91 35.91 8.75
N ILE A 291 -11.04 35.35 7.91
CA ILE A 291 -10.21 34.18 8.25
C ILE A 291 -9.11 34.56 9.24
N SER A 292 -8.51 33.56 9.88
CA SER A 292 -7.20 33.66 10.54
C SER A 292 -6.11 33.00 9.69
N VAL A 293 -4.88 33.51 9.82
CA VAL A 293 -3.69 32.85 9.26
C VAL A 293 -3.11 31.91 10.29
N VAL A 294 -2.97 30.62 9.92
CA VAL A 294 -2.40 29.60 10.80
C VAL A 294 -0.89 29.52 10.61
N PRO A 295 -0.08 29.75 11.63
CA PRO A 295 1.37 29.57 11.54
C PRO A 295 1.71 28.09 11.32
N PHE A 296 2.56 27.82 10.33
CA PHE A 296 3.04 26.48 10.03
C PHE A 296 4.45 26.54 9.42
N ASP A 297 5.29 25.55 9.72
CA ASP A 297 6.62 25.44 9.11
C ASP A 297 6.52 24.96 7.66
N THR A 298 6.63 25.88 6.71
CA THR A 298 6.53 25.57 5.29
C THR A 298 7.74 24.80 4.73
N ASN A 299 8.83 24.69 5.48
CA ASN A 299 10.02 23.95 5.05
C ASN A 299 9.78 22.42 5.01
N VAL A 300 8.73 21.91 5.65
CA VAL A 300 8.38 20.48 5.61
C VAL A 300 7.39 20.13 4.49
N ILE A 301 6.95 21.13 3.71
CA ILE A 301 6.00 20.93 2.61
C ILE A 301 6.72 20.35 1.39
N ARG A 302 6.20 19.25 0.84
CA ARG A 302 6.77 18.52 -0.30
C ARG A 302 5.69 18.22 -1.34
N ALA A 303 6.11 18.06 -2.58
CA ALA A 303 5.22 17.65 -3.67
C ALA A 303 4.77 16.19 -3.51
N GLN A 304 3.48 15.92 -3.68
CA GLN A 304 2.98 14.57 -3.83
C GLN A 304 3.07 14.12 -5.29
N SER A 305 4.02 13.23 -5.58
CA SER A 305 4.20 12.63 -6.89
C SER A 305 3.80 11.15 -6.95
N GLY A 306 3.25 10.60 -5.87
CA GLY A 306 2.91 9.18 -5.72
C GLY A 306 1.42 8.89 -5.84
N ALA A 307 1.07 7.66 -5.52
CA ALA A 307 -0.30 7.18 -5.49
C ALA A 307 -1.19 8.04 -4.57
N ARG A 308 -2.33 8.46 -5.07
CA ARG A 308 -3.31 9.29 -4.37
C ARG A 308 -4.57 8.51 -4.07
N VAL A 309 -5.22 8.78 -2.96
CA VAL A 309 -6.50 8.14 -2.64
C VAL A 309 -7.57 8.62 -3.60
N GLN A 310 -8.30 7.68 -4.20
CA GLN A 310 -9.42 7.94 -5.09
C GLN A 310 -10.57 6.97 -4.82
N VAL A 311 -11.76 7.30 -5.30
CA VAL A 311 -12.82 6.31 -5.48
C VAL A 311 -12.45 5.49 -6.72
N ILE A 312 -12.23 4.19 -6.53
CA ILE A 312 -11.77 3.30 -7.60
C ILE A 312 -12.96 2.57 -8.25
N ASP A 313 -13.84 1.99 -7.43
CA ASP A 313 -15.00 1.24 -7.90
C ASP A 313 -16.28 1.70 -7.18
N GLU A 314 -17.43 1.54 -7.86
CA GLU A 314 -18.75 1.63 -7.26
C GLU A 314 -19.43 0.26 -7.27
N ILE A 315 -19.68 -0.31 -6.09
CA ILE A 315 -20.33 -1.62 -5.92
C ILE A 315 -21.78 -1.39 -5.48
N PRO A 316 -22.78 -1.67 -6.35
CA PRO A 316 -24.18 -1.58 -5.97
C PRO A 316 -24.53 -2.54 -4.83
N ALA A 317 -25.44 -2.17 -3.94
CA ALA A 317 -25.97 -3.08 -2.95
C ALA A 317 -26.64 -4.28 -3.65
N LYS A 318 -26.26 -5.50 -3.26
CA LYS A 318 -26.80 -6.74 -3.85
C LYS A 318 -28.24 -6.99 -3.39
N ARG A 319 -28.54 -6.64 -2.14
CA ARG A 319 -29.87 -6.84 -1.55
C ARG A 319 -30.09 -5.98 -0.31
N ILE A 320 -31.35 -5.85 0.05
CA ILE A 320 -31.79 -5.37 1.35
C ILE A 320 -32.52 -6.54 2.02
N PHE A 321 -32.26 -6.77 3.30
CA PHE A 321 -32.96 -7.80 4.07
C PHE A 321 -33.26 -7.30 5.49
N THR A 322 -34.16 -8.02 6.17
CA THR A 322 -34.47 -7.76 7.57
C THR A 322 -33.89 -8.88 8.44
N THR A 323 -33.13 -8.52 9.45
CA THR A 323 -32.57 -9.47 10.40
C THR A 323 -33.64 -10.10 11.30
N PRO A 324 -33.34 -11.19 12.01
CA PRO A 324 -34.27 -11.77 13.01
C PRO A 324 -34.69 -10.78 14.08
N LYS A 325 -33.85 -9.78 14.44
CA LYS A 325 -34.20 -8.70 15.40
C LYS A 325 -35.00 -7.57 14.75
N GLY A 326 -35.30 -7.63 13.46
CA GLY A 326 -36.11 -6.63 12.75
C GLY A 326 -35.27 -5.45 12.18
N GLU A 327 -33.96 -5.55 12.15
CA GLU A 327 -33.07 -4.53 11.59
C GLU A 327 -33.07 -4.59 10.06
N GLN A 328 -33.17 -3.46 9.38
CA GLN A 328 -33.00 -3.39 7.92
C GLN A 328 -31.53 -3.23 7.57
N VAL A 329 -31.02 -4.09 6.70
CA VAL A 329 -29.60 -4.18 6.35
C VAL A 329 -29.39 -4.21 4.84
N LEU A 330 -28.44 -3.39 4.37
CA LEU A 330 -27.85 -3.45 3.04
C LEU A 330 -26.70 -4.47 3.05
N ASP A 331 -26.63 -5.33 2.04
CA ASP A 331 -25.52 -6.25 1.81
C ASP A 331 -24.88 -5.93 0.46
N PHE A 332 -23.60 -5.56 0.47
CA PHE A 332 -22.81 -5.29 -0.73
C PHE A 332 -22.10 -6.56 -1.23
N GLY A 333 -21.99 -7.59 -0.39
CA GLY A 333 -21.40 -8.89 -0.72
C GLY A 333 -19.88 -8.89 -0.86
N GLN A 334 -19.22 -7.82 -0.42
CA GLN A 334 -17.77 -7.65 -0.35
C GLN A 334 -17.43 -6.79 0.86
N ASN A 335 -16.53 -7.25 1.73
CA ASN A 335 -15.95 -6.41 2.77
C ASN A 335 -14.90 -5.48 2.14
N MET A 336 -14.95 -4.18 2.41
CA MET A 336 -14.14 -3.16 1.74
C MET A 336 -13.95 -1.92 2.59
N ALA A 337 -12.99 -1.07 2.21
CA ALA A 337 -12.91 0.30 2.71
C ALA A 337 -13.55 1.28 1.73
N GLY A 338 -14.31 2.24 2.25
CA GLY A 338 -14.96 3.26 1.44
C GLY A 338 -16.11 3.97 2.14
N ARG A 339 -17.05 4.45 1.34
CA ARG A 339 -18.26 5.16 1.80
C ARG A 339 -19.45 4.78 0.95
N ILE A 340 -20.67 5.02 1.44
CA ILE A 340 -21.88 4.68 0.70
C ILE A 340 -22.43 5.93 0.02
N ARG A 341 -22.65 5.84 -1.28
CA ARG A 341 -23.44 6.80 -2.06
C ARG A 341 -24.91 6.39 -1.98
N VAL A 342 -25.75 7.33 -1.58
CA VAL A 342 -27.19 7.11 -1.43
C VAL A 342 -27.99 8.12 -2.27
N THR A 343 -29.00 7.62 -2.99
CA THR A 343 -30.00 8.44 -3.67
C THR A 343 -31.34 8.26 -2.98
N ALA A 344 -31.94 9.35 -2.46
CA ALA A 344 -33.20 9.29 -1.74
C ALA A 344 -34.03 10.54 -1.99
N THR A 345 -35.35 10.40 -1.84
CA THR A 345 -36.33 11.50 -1.93
C THR A 345 -36.90 11.78 -0.55
N GLY A 346 -36.77 13.03 -0.10
CA GLY A 346 -37.23 13.43 1.24
C GLY A 346 -37.82 14.83 1.27
N LYS A 347 -38.26 15.24 2.46
CA LYS A 347 -38.82 16.55 2.80
C LYS A 347 -37.97 17.22 3.88
N PRO A 348 -38.12 18.54 4.12
CA PRO A 348 -37.40 19.23 5.19
C PRO A 348 -37.56 18.51 6.55
N GLY A 349 -36.39 18.21 7.18
CA GLY A 349 -36.30 17.47 8.44
C GLY A 349 -36.23 15.95 8.30
N ASP A 350 -36.51 15.37 7.14
CA ASP A 350 -36.25 13.94 6.90
C ASP A 350 -34.75 13.63 6.98
N VAL A 351 -34.43 12.40 7.41
CA VAL A 351 -33.04 11.99 7.69
C VAL A 351 -32.70 10.67 7.00
N ILE A 352 -31.60 10.66 6.25
CA ILE A 352 -30.89 9.43 5.91
C ILE A 352 -29.90 9.15 7.05
N TRP A 353 -29.93 7.95 7.62
CA TRP A 353 -28.99 7.54 8.66
C TRP A 353 -28.61 6.08 8.48
N LEU A 354 -27.34 5.84 8.15
CA LEU A 354 -26.77 4.51 7.93
C LEU A 354 -25.65 4.26 8.94
N LYS A 355 -25.45 3.00 9.32
CA LYS A 355 -24.33 2.54 10.15
C LYS A 355 -23.64 1.35 9.49
N CYS A 356 -22.34 1.51 9.16
CA CYS A 356 -21.54 0.52 8.48
C CYS A 356 -20.97 -0.53 9.44
N PHE A 357 -20.88 -1.80 8.99
CA PHE A 357 -20.29 -2.90 9.78
C PHE A 357 -19.85 -4.05 8.87
N GLU A 358 -19.00 -4.96 9.41
CA GLU A 358 -18.34 -6.00 8.62
C GLU A 358 -19.12 -7.32 8.54
N VAL A 359 -19.70 -7.79 9.61
CA VAL A 359 -20.27 -9.15 9.75
C VAL A 359 -21.57 -9.16 10.52
N LEU A 360 -22.33 -10.22 10.33
CA LEU A 360 -23.50 -10.54 11.14
C LEU A 360 -23.09 -11.46 12.31
N ASP A 361 -23.87 -11.42 13.40
CA ASP A 361 -23.71 -12.40 14.49
C ASP A 361 -24.17 -13.81 14.07
N SER A 362 -23.94 -14.81 14.90
CA SER A 362 -24.33 -16.20 14.64
C SER A 362 -25.83 -16.43 14.43
N GLU A 363 -26.68 -15.50 14.87
CA GLU A 363 -28.12 -15.51 14.66
C GLU A 363 -28.54 -14.74 13.40
N GLY A 364 -27.60 -14.11 12.69
CA GLY A 364 -27.81 -13.31 11.48
C GLY A 364 -28.26 -11.87 11.74
N ASN A 365 -27.97 -11.31 12.93
CA ASN A 365 -28.25 -9.93 13.29
C ASN A 365 -27.02 -9.04 13.13
N VAL A 366 -27.22 -7.73 13.21
CA VAL A 366 -26.15 -6.72 13.16
C VAL A 366 -25.15 -6.94 14.31
N TYR A 367 -23.86 -7.07 13.99
CA TYR A 367 -22.78 -7.17 14.96
C TYR A 367 -21.87 -5.93 14.89
N LEU A 368 -21.74 -5.23 16.01
CA LEU A 368 -21.04 -3.94 16.10
C LEU A 368 -19.89 -3.93 17.10
N ASP A 369 -19.75 -4.96 17.93
CA ASP A 369 -18.80 -4.93 19.06
C ASP A 369 -17.36 -4.77 18.59
N ASN A 370 -17.00 -5.39 17.44
CA ASN A 370 -15.67 -5.29 16.83
C ASN A 370 -15.35 -3.90 16.23
N LEU A 371 -16.28 -2.98 16.19
CA LEU A 371 -16.03 -1.57 15.88
C LEU A 371 -15.42 -0.82 17.06
N ARG A 372 -15.52 -1.37 18.28
CA ARG A 372 -15.10 -0.75 19.54
C ARG A 372 -15.76 0.62 19.72
N ALA A 373 -14.98 1.71 19.80
CA ALA A 373 -15.50 3.07 19.93
C ALA A 373 -15.89 3.74 18.59
N ALA A 374 -15.55 3.15 17.46
CA ALA A 374 -15.90 3.71 16.15
C ALA A 374 -17.43 3.63 15.93
N ARG A 375 -18.05 4.77 15.62
CA ARG A 375 -19.50 4.81 15.34
C ARG A 375 -19.84 4.36 13.92
N ALA A 376 -18.95 4.63 12.95
CA ALA A 376 -19.08 4.29 11.54
C ALA A 376 -20.43 4.73 10.94
N GLU A 377 -20.85 5.96 11.23
CA GLU A 377 -22.17 6.50 10.90
C GLU A 377 -22.10 7.51 9.74
N MET A 378 -23.14 7.49 8.91
CA MET A 378 -23.40 8.48 7.86
C MET A 378 -24.79 9.06 8.06
N LYS A 379 -24.90 10.39 8.16
CA LYS A 379 -26.19 11.04 8.38
C LYS A 379 -26.34 12.27 7.51
N TYR A 380 -27.49 12.38 6.82
CA TYR A 380 -27.87 13.52 6.00
C TYR A 380 -29.26 14.00 6.41
N THR A 381 -29.41 15.30 6.69
CA THR A 381 -30.69 15.95 6.99
C THR A 381 -31.14 16.78 5.81
N PHE A 382 -32.39 16.56 5.32
CA PHE A 382 -32.97 17.31 4.21
C PHE A 382 -33.38 18.72 4.64
N ALA A 383 -33.03 19.74 3.85
CA ALA A 383 -33.51 21.11 4.01
C ALA A 383 -34.70 21.45 3.10
N LYS A 384 -34.89 20.71 2.00
CA LYS A 384 -35.94 20.94 1.00
C LYS A 384 -36.54 19.60 0.56
N GLU A 385 -37.77 19.66 0.03
CA GLU A 385 -38.39 18.53 -0.63
C GLU A 385 -37.69 18.28 -1.97
N GLY A 386 -37.32 17.02 -2.24
CA GLY A 386 -36.67 16.64 -3.49
C GLY A 386 -35.86 15.36 -3.40
N THR A 387 -35.29 14.96 -4.54
CA THR A 387 -34.37 13.83 -4.65
C THR A 387 -32.94 14.33 -4.59
N ILE A 388 -32.12 13.72 -3.75
CA ILE A 388 -30.68 14.01 -3.66
C ILE A 388 -29.86 12.74 -3.91
N THR A 389 -28.62 12.94 -4.32
CA THR A 389 -27.57 11.93 -4.28
C THR A 389 -26.45 12.47 -3.39
N TRP A 390 -26.12 11.75 -2.34
CA TRP A 390 -25.16 12.17 -1.33
C TRP A 390 -24.25 11.04 -0.87
N TYR A 391 -23.08 11.41 -0.41
CA TYR A 391 -22.08 10.57 0.26
C TYR A 391 -21.24 11.44 1.22
N PRO A 392 -20.70 10.88 2.34
CA PRO A 392 -19.77 11.59 3.22
C PRO A 392 -18.47 11.91 2.48
N ARG A 393 -17.82 13.03 2.84
CA ARG A 393 -16.67 13.53 2.09
C ARG A 393 -15.32 13.24 2.75
N PHE A 394 -15.25 13.32 4.08
CA PHE A 394 -13.97 13.36 4.81
C PHE A 394 -13.83 12.22 5.81
N THR A 395 -14.39 11.08 5.48
CA THR A 395 -14.30 9.83 6.23
C THR A 395 -14.38 8.63 5.30
N TYR A 396 -13.97 7.49 5.79
CA TYR A 396 -14.19 6.18 5.17
C TYR A 396 -14.48 5.15 6.26
N MET A 397 -15.13 4.06 5.93
CA MET A 397 -15.45 2.96 6.82
C MET A 397 -15.03 1.63 6.21
N GLY A 398 -14.74 0.64 7.06
CA GLY A 398 -14.60 -0.76 6.68
C GLY A 398 -15.95 -1.47 6.84
N PHE A 399 -16.48 -2.07 5.77
CA PHE A 399 -17.80 -2.69 5.82
C PHE A 399 -18.08 -3.66 4.67
N GLN A 400 -18.91 -4.65 4.93
CA GLN A 400 -19.67 -5.38 3.92
C GLN A 400 -21.13 -5.00 3.97
N TYR A 401 -21.62 -4.60 5.14
CA TYR A 401 -23.01 -4.33 5.43
C TYR A 401 -23.23 -2.90 5.93
N ALA A 402 -24.46 -2.41 5.76
CA ALA A 402 -24.89 -1.20 6.44
C ALA A 402 -26.32 -1.36 7.00
N GLN A 403 -26.49 -1.04 8.27
CA GLN A 403 -27.80 -0.94 8.90
C GLN A 403 -28.46 0.35 8.45
N ILE A 404 -29.70 0.28 8.02
CA ILE A 404 -30.55 1.44 7.70
C ILE A 404 -31.31 1.82 8.96
N LEU A 405 -30.83 2.87 9.65
CA LEU A 405 -31.48 3.41 10.85
C LEU A 405 -32.64 4.34 10.47
N SER A 406 -32.50 5.09 9.37
CA SER A 406 -33.54 5.91 8.75
C SER A 406 -33.21 6.13 7.28
N CYS A 407 -34.25 6.13 6.46
CA CYS A 407 -34.16 6.58 5.06
C CYS A 407 -35.57 6.96 4.57
N PRO A 408 -35.79 8.20 4.09
CA PRO A 408 -37.10 8.60 3.59
C PRO A 408 -37.36 8.02 2.19
N GLY A 409 -38.65 7.93 1.82
CA GLY A 409 -39.10 7.45 0.53
C GLY A 409 -39.09 5.93 0.38
N GLU A 410 -39.07 5.44 -0.86
CA GLU A 410 -39.01 4.02 -1.16
C GLU A 410 -37.55 3.55 -1.12
N ILE A 411 -37.28 2.57 -0.27
CA ILE A 411 -35.94 2.03 -0.07
C ILE A 411 -35.71 0.83 -0.99
N LYS A 412 -34.81 0.98 -1.99
CA LYS A 412 -34.42 -0.08 -2.93
C LYS A 412 -32.89 -0.24 -2.94
N ALA A 413 -32.40 -1.46 -3.16
CA ALA A 413 -30.97 -1.74 -3.22
C ALA A 413 -30.24 -0.86 -4.25
N GLU A 414 -30.83 -0.61 -5.40
CA GLU A 414 -30.29 0.23 -6.47
C GLU A 414 -30.05 1.71 -6.08
N ASN A 415 -30.64 2.15 -4.98
CA ASN A 415 -30.41 3.50 -4.46
C ASN A 415 -29.08 3.65 -3.71
N PHE A 416 -28.39 2.53 -3.45
CA PHE A 416 -27.17 2.50 -2.64
C PHE A 416 -26.03 1.86 -3.39
N ALA A 417 -24.87 2.50 -3.39
CA ALA A 417 -23.63 1.97 -3.92
C ALA A 417 -22.47 2.24 -2.95
N ALA A 418 -21.67 1.24 -2.66
CA ALA A 418 -20.41 1.41 -1.97
C ALA A 418 -19.36 1.97 -2.93
N CYS A 419 -18.81 3.13 -2.62
CA CYS A 419 -17.69 3.75 -3.33
C CYS A 419 -16.41 3.28 -2.63
N THR A 420 -15.71 2.32 -3.25
CA THR A 420 -14.45 1.78 -2.69
C THR A 420 -13.35 2.82 -2.81
N MET A 421 -12.54 2.96 -1.77
CA MET A 421 -11.47 3.96 -1.71
C MET A 421 -10.16 3.31 -1.34
N HIS A 422 -9.13 3.57 -2.12
CA HIS A 422 -7.74 3.27 -1.80
C HIS A 422 -6.78 4.15 -2.60
N SER A 423 -5.49 4.12 -2.25
CA SER A 423 -4.45 4.76 -3.06
C SER A 423 -4.43 4.14 -4.45
N GLU A 424 -4.50 4.97 -5.50
CA GLU A 424 -4.55 4.51 -6.88
C GLU A 424 -3.24 3.83 -7.25
N MET A 425 -3.30 2.52 -7.43
CA MET A 425 -2.18 1.68 -7.84
C MET A 425 -2.66 0.70 -8.91
N GLU A 426 -1.83 0.45 -9.90
CA GLU A 426 -2.13 -0.50 -10.96
C GLU A 426 -2.01 -1.93 -10.43
N GLU A 427 -2.99 -2.80 -10.73
CA GLU A 427 -2.88 -4.23 -10.47
C GLU A 427 -1.84 -4.85 -11.41
N THR A 428 -0.84 -5.52 -10.84
CA THR A 428 0.30 -6.07 -11.59
C THR A 428 0.33 -7.59 -11.62
N GLY A 429 -0.31 -8.27 -10.68
CA GLY A 429 -0.25 -9.71 -10.59
C GLY A 429 -1.60 -10.40 -10.45
N ASN A 430 -1.66 -11.61 -10.98
CA ASN A 430 -2.81 -12.49 -10.83
C ASN A 430 -2.39 -13.96 -10.77
N ILE A 431 -3.10 -14.75 -9.95
CA ILE A 431 -2.99 -16.21 -9.91
C ILE A 431 -4.37 -16.81 -10.04
N THR A 432 -4.51 -17.74 -10.98
CA THR A 432 -5.68 -18.62 -11.07
C THR A 432 -5.24 -20.07 -11.07
N CYS A 433 -5.98 -20.92 -10.40
CA CYS A 433 -5.68 -22.34 -10.33
C CYS A 433 -6.94 -23.21 -10.36
N SER A 434 -6.74 -24.52 -10.41
CA SER A 434 -7.84 -25.49 -10.46
C SER A 434 -8.64 -25.63 -9.15
N ASN A 435 -8.19 -25.02 -8.04
CA ASN A 435 -8.89 -25.02 -6.76
C ASN A 435 -9.62 -23.70 -6.55
N PRO A 436 -10.97 -23.67 -6.52
CA PRO A 436 -11.73 -22.43 -6.38
C PRO A 436 -11.55 -21.75 -5.02
N LEU A 437 -11.22 -22.50 -3.96
CA LEU A 437 -10.96 -21.92 -2.63
C LEU A 437 -9.65 -21.11 -2.61
N LEU A 438 -8.61 -21.57 -3.33
CA LEU A 438 -7.37 -20.80 -3.49
C LEU A 438 -7.58 -19.54 -4.35
N ASN A 439 -8.44 -19.62 -5.37
CA ASN A 439 -8.80 -18.43 -6.14
C ASN A 439 -9.57 -17.42 -5.29
N GLN A 440 -10.44 -17.87 -4.38
CA GLN A 440 -11.11 -17.01 -3.41
C GLN A 440 -10.12 -16.45 -2.37
N LEU A 441 -9.13 -17.24 -1.94
CA LEU A 441 -8.07 -16.76 -1.05
C LEU A 441 -7.25 -15.63 -1.71
N HIS A 442 -6.92 -15.78 -3.02
CA HIS A 442 -6.28 -14.72 -3.81
C HIS A 442 -7.12 -13.44 -3.82
N HIS A 443 -8.42 -13.58 -4.10
CA HIS A 443 -9.36 -12.46 -4.02
C HIS A 443 -9.36 -11.79 -2.63
N ASN A 444 -9.34 -12.59 -1.56
CA ASN A 444 -9.41 -12.07 -0.19
C ASN A 444 -8.18 -11.24 0.19
N TYR A 445 -6.96 -11.67 -0.14
CA TYR A 445 -5.78 -10.88 0.19
C TYR A 445 -5.60 -9.67 -0.73
N LEU A 446 -6.08 -9.72 -1.98
CA LEU A 446 -6.15 -8.54 -2.84
C LEU A 446 -7.11 -7.48 -2.27
N TRP A 447 -8.30 -7.90 -1.82
CA TRP A 447 -9.25 -6.97 -1.20
C TRP A 447 -8.82 -6.50 0.19
N GLY A 448 -8.06 -7.32 0.92
CA GLY A 448 -7.37 -6.89 2.14
C GLY A 448 -6.38 -5.75 1.87
N LEU A 449 -5.57 -5.87 0.79
CA LEU A 449 -4.69 -4.80 0.34
C LEU A 449 -5.48 -3.54 -0.04
N LYS A 450 -6.46 -3.66 -0.95
CA LYS A 450 -7.30 -2.53 -1.41
C LYS A 450 -7.97 -1.79 -0.25
N SER A 451 -8.40 -2.52 0.78
CA SER A 451 -9.09 -1.92 1.92
C SER A 451 -8.16 -1.19 2.89
N ASN A 452 -6.89 -1.58 2.95
CA ASN A 452 -5.95 -1.08 3.95
C ASN A 452 -4.85 -0.17 3.38
N PHE A 453 -4.61 -0.17 2.05
CA PHE A 453 -3.64 0.74 1.42
C PHE A 453 -4.33 2.05 1.01
N LEU A 454 -4.85 2.76 2.01
CA LEU A 454 -5.50 4.05 1.89
C LEU A 454 -4.57 5.12 2.49
N ASP A 455 -3.69 5.65 1.66
CA ASP A 455 -2.64 6.64 1.93
C ASP A 455 -1.48 6.14 2.79
N VAL A 456 -1.75 5.33 3.81
CA VAL A 456 -0.79 4.57 4.60
C VAL A 456 -1.25 3.10 4.67
N PRO A 457 -0.35 2.12 4.93
CA PRO A 457 -0.72 0.71 5.07
C PRO A 457 -1.38 0.47 6.45
N THR A 458 -2.67 0.80 6.57
CA THR A 458 -3.40 0.61 7.83
C THR A 458 -3.61 -0.87 8.15
N ASP A 459 -3.64 -1.22 9.44
CA ASP A 459 -3.90 -2.58 9.92
C ASP A 459 -5.33 -3.07 9.59
N CYS A 460 -6.30 -2.18 9.75
CA CYS A 460 -7.72 -2.46 9.57
C CYS A 460 -8.47 -1.20 9.12
N PRO A 461 -9.67 -1.31 8.45
CA PRO A 461 -10.39 -0.13 7.99
C PRO A 461 -11.64 0.22 8.81
N GLN A 462 -12.08 -0.61 9.80
CA GLN A 462 -13.43 -0.51 10.37
C GLN A 462 -13.50 0.07 11.78
N ARG A 463 -12.53 -0.27 12.65
CA ARG A 463 -12.55 0.11 14.08
C ARG A 463 -11.78 1.40 14.36
N ASP A 464 -11.75 1.82 15.62
CA ASP A 464 -11.03 3.00 16.08
C ASP A 464 -9.51 2.78 16.24
N GLU A 465 -8.89 2.22 15.22
CA GLU A 465 -7.44 1.98 15.08
C GLU A 465 -6.95 2.56 13.77
N ARG A 466 -6.99 1.84 12.65
CA ARG A 466 -6.66 2.32 11.30
C ARG A 466 -5.32 3.05 11.27
N LEU A 467 -4.28 2.39 11.79
CA LEU A 467 -2.94 2.93 11.94
C LEU A 467 -1.97 2.20 11.00
N GLY A 468 -0.92 2.88 10.57
CA GLY A 468 0.14 2.29 9.76
C GLY A 468 1.06 1.37 10.58
N TRP A 469 0.55 0.23 11.02
CA TRP A 469 1.31 -0.76 11.77
C TRP A 469 2.46 -1.32 10.94
N THR A 470 3.68 -1.13 11.46
CA THR A 470 4.91 -1.45 10.73
C THR A 470 5.12 -2.94 10.56
N GLY A 471 4.65 -3.77 11.52
CA GLY A 471 4.70 -5.23 11.44
C GLY A 471 3.88 -5.79 10.29
N ASP A 472 2.62 -5.37 10.20
CA ASP A 472 1.69 -5.75 9.13
C ASP A 472 2.25 -5.39 7.76
N ALA A 473 2.69 -4.14 7.63
CA ALA A 473 3.28 -3.65 6.39
C ALA A 473 4.54 -4.43 5.98
N GLN A 474 5.38 -4.81 6.94
CA GLN A 474 6.61 -5.56 6.71
C GLN A 474 6.33 -6.96 6.15
N ILE A 475 5.49 -7.75 6.83
CA ILE A 475 5.27 -9.16 6.45
C ILE A 475 4.49 -9.31 5.14
N PHE A 476 3.70 -8.32 4.78
CA PHE A 476 2.88 -8.35 3.56
C PHE A 476 3.54 -7.65 2.36
N CYS A 477 4.61 -6.88 2.56
CA CYS A 477 5.22 -6.02 1.54
C CYS A 477 5.46 -6.73 0.21
N ARG A 478 6.01 -7.95 0.23
CA ARG A 478 6.32 -8.68 -1.01
C ARG A 478 5.07 -9.21 -1.71
N THR A 479 4.06 -9.66 -0.97
CA THR A 479 2.74 -9.98 -1.53
C THR A 479 2.12 -8.76 -2.19
N ALA A 480 2.16 -7.60 -1.52
CA ALA A 480 1.64 -6.36 -2.05
C ALA A 480 2.30 -5.96 -3.38
N CYS A 481 3.64 -6.11 -3.48
CA CYS A 481 4.38 -5.82 -4.71
C CYS A 481 4.05 -6.77 -5.87
N TYR A 482 3.65 -8.00 -5.59
CA TYR A 482 3.12 -8.89 -6.65
C TYR A 482 1.74 -8.45 -7.11
N LEU A 483 0.88 -8.00 -6.19
CA LEU A 483 -0.51 -7.68 -6.49
C LEU A 483 -0.67 -6.35 -7.22
N MET A 484 0.07 -5.33 -6.80
CA MET A 484 -0.05 -3.97 -7.31
C MET A 484 1.32 -3.30 -7.46
N ASN A 485 1.38 -2.26 -8.29
CA ASN A 485 2.53 -1.37 -8.39
C ASN A 485 2.60 -0.48 -7.14
N THR A 486 3.20 -1.00 -6.08
CA THR A 486 3.24 -0.35 -4.76
C THR A 486 4.48 0.53 -4.54
N TYR A 487 5.36 0.69 -5.53
CA TYR A 487 6.64 1.39 -5.35
C TYR A 487 6.46 2.81 -4.79
N THR A 488 5.64 3.64 -5.40
CA THR A 488 5.44 5.03 -4.99
C THR A 488 4.69 5.14 -3.66
N PHE A 489 3.79 4.20 -3.37
CA PHE A 489 3.08 4.11 -2.11
C PHE A 489 4.05 3.82 -0.95
N TYR A 490 4.86 2.78 -1.05
CA TYR A 490 5.86 2.46 -0.03
C TYR A 490 6.97 3.51 0.06
N ARG A 491 7.42 4.09 -1.06
CA ARG A 491 8.44 5.16 -1.06
C ARG A 491 7.96 6.37 -0.24
N LYS A 492 6.69 6.78 -0.40
CA LYS A 492 6.07 7.85 0.40
C LYS A 492 6.06 7.47 1.88
N TRP A 493 5.56 6.30 2.22
CA TRP A 493 5.41 5.86 3.60
C TRP A 493 6.77 5.57 4.29
N LEU A 494 7.75 5.04 3.57
CA LEU A 494 9.11 4.83 4.09
C LEU A 494 9.83 6.15 4.42
N HIS A 495 9.47 7.24 3.75
CA HIS A 495 9.95 8.55 4.17
C HIS A 495 9.37 8.96 5.53
N ASP A 496 8.10 8.67 5.79
CA ASP A 496 7.51 8.87 7.12
C ASP A 496 8.16 7.95 8.17
N VAL A 497 8.52 6.70 7.83
CA VAL A 497 9.31 5.81 8.71
C VAL A 497 10.65 6.45 9.07
N GLU A 498 11.37 7.00 8.09
CA GLU A 498 12.67 7.66 8.28
C GLU A 498 12.55 8.89 9.21
N VAL A 499 11.61 9.80 8.95
CA VAL A 499 11.48 11.04 9.73
C VAL A 499 10.90 10.84 11.13
N ASP A 500 10.17 9.75 11.35
CA ASP A 500 9.63 9.35 12.66
C ASP A 500 10.58 8.47 13.49
N GLN A 501 11.66 8.01 12.87
CA GLN A 501 12.69 7.23 13.57
C GLN A 501 13.29 8.07 14.70
N THR A 502 13.52 7.46 15.86
CA THR A 502 14.13 8.16 17.00
C THR A 502 15.55 8.60 16.67
N SER A 503 16.08 9.57 17.42
CA SER A 503 17.47 10.04 17.25
C SER A 503 18.51 8.93 17.49
N GLU A 504 18.15 7.86 18.18
CA GLU A 504 18.97 6.69 18.43
C GLU A 504 18.78 5.59 17.36
N GLY A 505 17.89 5.78 16.43
CA GLY A 505 17.60 4.84 15.35
C GLY A 505 16.43 3.87 15.59
N GLY A 506 15.71 4.00 16.72
CA GLY A 506 14.52 3.19 17.01
C GLY A 506 13.35 3.52 16.08
N VAL A 507 12.60 2.51 15.63
CA VAL A 507 11.47 2.67 14.69
C VAL A 507 10.15 2.52 15.44
N PRO A 508 9.20 3.48 15.29
CA PRO A 508 7.88 3.40 15.90
C PRO A 508 7.08 2.16 15.49
N HIS A 509 6.15 1.71 16.33
CA HIS A 509 5.26 0.59 16.01
C HIS A 509 4.25 0.96 14.92
N VAL A 510 3.83 2.23 14.89
CA VAL A 510 2.91 2.79 13.90
C VAL A 510 3.53 4.02 13.23
N VAL A 511 3.34 4.16 11.94
CA VAL A 511 3.84 5.29 11.14
C VAL A 511 2.72 5.77 10.20
N PRO A 512 2.38 7.06 10.18
CA PRO A 512 2.95 8.17 10.96
C PRO A 512 2.84 7.98 12.48
N ASN A 513 3.87 8.43 13.25
CA ASN A 513 3.91 8.28 14.69
C ASN A 513 3.00 9.28 15.41
N ILE A 514 1.70 9.00 15.37
CA ILE A 514 0.68 9.83 16.03
C ILE A 514 0.74 9.77 17.55
N GLU A 515 1.47 8.80 18.10
CA GLU A 515 1.62 8.57 19.53
C GLU A 515 2.90 9.21 20.12
N GLU A 516 3.62 9.98 19.33
CA GLU A 516 4.86 10.63 19.77
C GLU A 516 4.64 11.48 21.04
N GLY A 517 5.41 11.17 22.08
CA GLY A 517 5.34 11.86 23.38
C GLY A 517 4.15 11.49 24.26
N LYS A 518 3.32 10.52 23.85
CA LYS A 518 2.14 10.07 24.60
C LYS A 518 2.42 8.71 25.22
N THR A 519 2.83 8.69 26.46
CA THR A 519 3.06 7.43 27.21
C THR A 519 1.94 7.15 28.22
N ASP A 520 1.20 8.18 28.61
CA ASP A 520 0.16 8.09 29.64
C ASP A 520 -1.17 7.64 29.04
N GLY A 521 -1.86 6.77 29.78
CA GLY A 521 -3.22 6.34 29.41
C GLY A 521 -3.32 5.14 28.46
N ASN A 522 -2.20 4.61 27.94
CA ASN A 522 -2.19 3.38 27.16
C ASN A 522 -1.09 2.43 27.65
N TRP A 523 -1.48 1.20 28.00
CA TRP A 523 -0.55 0.19 28.50
C TRP A 523 0.59 -0.13 27.52
N LEU A 524 0.28 -0.34 26.26
CA LEU A 524 1.25 -0.70 25.22
C LEU A 524 2.35 0.37 25.10
N LEU A 525 1.96 1.63 25.00
CA LEU A 525 2.88 2.76 24.87
C LEU A 525 3.74 2.96 26.12
N SER A 526 3.20 2.67 27.30
CA SER A 526 3.94 2.77 28.56
C SER A 526 5.05 1.71 28.70
N GLN A 527 4.90 0.54 28.06
CA GLN A 527 5.87 -0.55 28.10
C GLN A 527 7.00 -0.38 27.07
N GLY A 528 6.70 0.25 25.93
CA GLY A 528 7.68 0.53 24.89
C GLY A 528 7.00 1.06 23.63
N PRO A 529 7.19 2.33 23.26
CA PRO A 529 6.49 2.97 22.15
C PRO A 529 7.09 2.67 20.77
N HIS A 530 8.20 1.95 20.69
CA HIS A 530 8.93 1.68 19.45
C HIS A 530 9.82 0.44 19.56
N SER A 531 10.38 0.01 18.43
CA SER A 531 11.48 -0.96 18.30
C SER A 531 11.12 -2.41 18.67
N ALA A 532 9.89 -2.85 18.39
CA ALA A 532 9.58 -4.28 18.42
C ALA A 532 10.14 -4.98 17.17
N ALA A 533 10.75 -6.16 17.38
CA ALA A 533 11.21 -7.02 16.29
C ALA A 533 10.07 -7.43 15.36
N ALA A 534 10.35 -7.66 14.11
CA ALA A 534 9.44 -7.82 12.98
C ALA A 534 8.74 -6.51 12.58
N TRP A 535 8.28 -5.68 13.52
CA TRP A 535 7.67 -4.37 13.25
C TRP A 535 8.71 -3.36 12.76
N ALA A 536 9.69 -3.07 13.58
CA ALA A 536 10.76 -2.11 13.28
C ALA A 536 11.67 -2.53 12.12
N ASP A 537 11.75 -3.82 11.85
CA ASP A 537 12.53 -4.40 10.74
C ASP A 537 12.00 -4.01 9.36
N VAL A 538 10.81 -3.41 9.29
CA VAL A 538 10.28 -2.79 8.06
C VAL A 538 11.26 -1.80 7.45
N ALA A 539 12.02 -1.07 8.28
CA ALA A 539 13.04 -0.10 7.83
C ALA A 539 14.10 -0.72 6.91
N VAL A 540 14.37 -2.04 7.04
CA VAL A 540 15.35 -2.77 6.20
C VAL A 540 14.66 -3.68 5.20
N ILE A 541 13.64 -4.42 5.63
CA ILE A 541 13.01 -5.47 4.81
C ILE A 541 12.21 -4.87 3.65
N ALA A 542 11.47 -3.77 3.88
CA ALA A 542 10.67 -3.17 2.83
C ALA A 542 11.54 -2.53 1.72
N PRO A 543 12.57 -1.70 1.99
CA PRO A 543 13.47 -1.20 0.95
C PRO A 543 14.16 -2.31 0.15
N TRP A 544 14.63 -3.39 0.81
CA TRP A 544 15.19 -4.54 0.12
C TRP A 544 14.17 -5.23 -0.78
N THR A 545 12.94 -5.40 -0.31
CA THR A 545 11.85 -5.99 -1.10
C THR A 545 11.53 -5.15 -2.33
N LEU A 546 11.44 -3.83 -2.18
CA LEU A 546 11.23 -2.92 -3.32
C LEU A 546 12.38 -3.01 -4.34
N TYR A 547 13.62 -3.06 -3.86
CA TYR A 547 14.77 -3.27 -4.74
C TYR A 547 14.67 -4.58 -5.53
N LEU A 548 14.32 -5.69 -4.88
CA LEU A 548 14.16 -6.99 -5.56
C LEU A 548 13.04 -6.96 -6.59
N MET A 549 11.91 -6.33 -6.26
CA MET A 549 10.72 -6.37 -7.12
C MET A 549 10.80 -5.36 -8.28
N TYR A 550 11.48 -4.23 -8.09
CA TYR A 550 11.54 -3.16 -9.09
C TYR A 550 12.93 -2.94 -9.71
N GLY A 551 14.00 -3.41 -9.07
CA GLY A 551 15.39 -3.27 -9.59
C GLY A 551 16.02 -1.89 -9.35
N ASP A 552 15.38 -1.03 -8.55
CA ASP A 552 15.81 0.34 -8.34
C ASP A 552 16.72 0.48 -7.12
N THR A 553 17.99 0.85 -7.35
CA THR A 553 18.95 1.12 -6.26
C THR A 553 18.67 2.43 -5.54
N LYS A 554 17.93 3.37 -6.14
CA LYS A 554 17.64 4.69 -5.54
C LYS A 554 16.90 4.56 -4.19
N ILE A 555 15.98 3.59 -4.07
CA ILE A 555 15.29 3.35 -2.80
C ILE A 555 16.27 2.93 -1.69
N LEU A 556 17.26 2.12 -2.01
CA LEU A 556 18.29 1.71 -1.06
C LEU A 556 19.20 2.88 -0.67
N GLU A 557 19.51 3.77 -1.62
CA GLU A 557 20.33 4.96 -1.39
C GLU A 557 19.62 5.94 -0.46
N ILE A 558 18.34 6.23 -0.73
CA ILE A 558 17.51 7.15 0.06
C ILE A 558 17.33 6.63 1.49
N GLN A 559 17.02 5.33 1.65
CA GLN A 559 16.73 4.73 2.94
C GLN A 559 17.97 4.25 3.72
N TYR A 560 19.18 4.42 3.16
CA TYR A 560 20.41 3.84 3.73
C TYR A 560 20.64 4.24 5.18
N ASN A 561 20.45 5.51 5.51
CA ASN A 561 20.70 6.02 6.86
C ASN A 561 19.64 5.52 7.85
N SER A 562 18.38 5.42 7.44
CA SER A 562 17.31 4.84 8.27
C SER A 562 17.58 3.36 8.55
N MET A 563 17.94 2.59 7.53
CA MET A 563 18.33 1.18 7.68
C MET A 563 19.51 1.01 8.64
N LYS A 564 20.56 1.80 8.44
CA LYS A 564 21.75 1.81 9.30
C LYS A 564 21.40 2.15 10.73
N GLY A 565 20.59 3.20 10.95
CA GLY A 565 20.13 3.62 12.26
C GLY A 565 19.43 2.47 13.01
N TRP A 566 18.57 1.71 12.33
CA TRP A 566 17.90 0.56 12.94
C TRP A 566 18.88 -0.56 13.31
N ILE A 567 19.84 -0.90 12.44
CA ILE A 567 20.86 -1.92 12.76
C ILE A 567 21.72 -1.49 13.94
N GLU A 568 22.17 -0.23 13.97
CA GLU A 568 22.97 0.27 15.10
C GLU A 568 22.16 0.32 16.40
N PHE A 569 20.86 0.69 16.34
CA PHE A 569 19.98 0.65 17.50
C PHE A 569 19.92 -0.76 18.12
N MET A 570 19.72 -1.81 17.30
CA MET A 570 19.72 -3.19 17.77
C MET A 570 21.09 -3.58 18.35
N ARG A 571 22.19 -3.19 17.70
CA ARG A 571 23.56 -3.45 18.15
C ARG A 571 23.84 -2.84 19.52
N GLU A 572 23.49 -1.56 19.71
CA GLU A 572 23.74 -0.81 20.95
C GLU A 572 22.90 -1.30 22.13
N HIS A 573 21.70 -1.82 21.86
CA HIS A 573 20.77 -2.29 22.89
C HIS A 573 20.77 -3.83 23.04
N SER A 574 21.65 -4.54 22.36
CA SER A 574 21.84 -5.99 22.54
C SER A 574 22.85 -6.29 23.65
N GLU A 575 22.66 -7.38 24.37
CA GLU A 575 23.59 -7.90 25.33
C GLU A 575 24.28 -9.14 24.73
N ASP A 576 25.60 -9.05 24.49
CA ASP A 576 26.38 -10.11 23.85
C ASP A 576 25.71 -10.69 22.60
N TYR A 577 25.25 -9.77 21.71
CA TYR A 577 24.53 -10.07 20.47
C TYR A 577 23.14 -10.73 20.63
N ILE A 578 22.63 -10.92 21.84
CA ILE A 578 21.22 -11.29 22.09
C ILE A 578 20.42 -10.02 22.24
N TRP A 579 19.38 -9.86 21.40
CA TRP A 579 18.57 -8.67 21.39
C TRP A 579 17.15 -8.94 21.92
N ASN A 580 16.75 -8.16 22.93
CA ASN A 580 15.40 -8.18 23.51
C ASN A 580 15.17 -6.86 24.26
N TYR A 581 14.50 -5.91 23.62
CA TYR A 581 14.38 -4.55 24.10
C TYR A 581 12.93 -4.20 24.46
N LYS A 582 12.69 -3.83 25.74
CA LYS A 582 11.37 -3.39 26.22
C LYS A 582 10.21 -4.30 25.76
N LEU A 583 9.08 -3.71 25.33
CA LEU A 583 7.94 -4.47 24.81
C LEU A 583 8.27 -5.10 23.45
N GLN A 584 8.04 -6.39 23.35
CA GLN A 584 8.11 -7.15 22.11
C GLN A 584 6.78 -7.86 21.88
N PHE A 585 6.30 -7.85 20.64
CA PHE A 585 5.05 -8.53 20.29
C PHE A 585 5.23 -10.04 20.11
N GLY A 586 6.47 -10.49 19.83
CA GLY A 586 6.75 -11.89 19.56
C GLY A 586 5.94 -12.43 18.39
N ASP A 587 5.50 -13.67 18.46
CA ASP A 587 4.59 -14.24 17.48
C ASP A 587 3.15 -13.85 17.83
N TRP A 588 2.79 -12.60 17.46
CA TRP A 588 1.53 -11.94 17.79
C TRP A 588 0.33 -12.73 17.30
N VAL A 589 -0.70 -12.88 18.15
CA VAL A 589 -1.95 -13.61 17.93
C VAL A 589 -1.76 -15.08 17.50
N ALA A 590 -0.65 -15.70 17.91
CA ALA A 590 -0.45 -17.15 17.72
C ALA A 590 -1.40 -17.96 18.59
N LEU A 591 -1.82 -19.12 18.07
CA LEU A 591 -2.75 -20.02 18.79
C LEU A 591 -2.10 -20.86 19.88
N ASP A 592 -0.76 -20.86 19.97
CA ASP A 592 -0.01 -21.46 21.06
C ASP A 592 0.20 -20.50 22.25
N ALA A 593 -0.41 -19.32 22.21
CA ALA A 593 -0.41 -18.35 23.31
C ALA A 593 -1.11 -18.92 24.57
N GLU A 594 -0.71 -18.44 25.75
CA GLU A 594 -1.43 -18.73 26.99
C GLU A 594 -2.85 -18.18 26.93
N GLU A 595 -3.78 -18.84 27.65
CA GLU A 595 -5.20 -18.41 27.65
C GLU A 595 -5.33 -16.94 28.10
N GLY A 596 -5.99 -16.13 27.24
CA GLY A 596 -6.16 -14.68 27.46
C GLY A 596 -4.94 -13.82 27.08
N SER A 597 -3.90 -14.41 26.50
CA SER A 597 -2.72 -13.69 25.97
C SER A 597 -2.80 -13.59 24.45
N TYR A 598 -2.26 -12.48 23.90
CA TYR A 598 -2.03 -12.30 22.46
C TYR A 598 -0.61 -12.69 22.04
N PHE A 599 0.28 -12.96 23.00
CA PHE A 599 1.69 -13.25 22.78
C PHE A 599 1.90 -14.76 22.65
N GLY A 600 2.43 -15.19 21.50
CA GLY A 600 2.75 -16.61 21.25
C GLY A 600 3.80 -17.19 22.19
N ALA A 601 3.86 -18.51 22.28
CA ALA A 601 4.73 -19.23 23.21
C ALA A 601 6.23 -19.15 22.87
N THR A 602 6.60 -18.70 21.68
CA THR A 602 8.02 -18.57 21.29
C THR A 602 8.69 -17.43 22.07
N PRO A 603 9.83 -17.68 22.76
CA PRO A 603 10.52 -16.65 23.53
C PRO A 603 10.93 -15.44 22.70
N ASN A 604 10.73 -14.24 23.26
CA ASN A 604 11.01 -12.99 22.57
C ASN A 604 12.51 -12.79 22.25
N ASP A 605 13.42 -13.23 23.12
CA ASP A 605 14.86 -13.16 22.86
C ASP A 605 15.28 -13.97 21.63
N LEU A 606 14.63 -15.11 21.37
CA LEU A 606 14.85 -15.92 20.19
C LEU A 606 14.33 -15.18 18.93
N THR A 607 13.09 -14.73 18.93
CA THR A 607 12.50 -14.05 17.76
C THR A 607 13.20 -12.74 17.47
N CYS A 608 13.50 -11.93 18.47
CA CYS A 608 14.20 -10.66 18.32
C CYS A 608 15.61 -10.86 17.76
N THR A 609 16.38 -11.80 18.30
CA THR A 609 17.74 -12.08 17.82
C THR A 609 17.71 -12.67 16.40
N ALA A 610 16.69 -13.46 16.05
CA ALA A 610 16.49 -13.95 14.70
C ALA A 610 16.29 -12.80 13.69
N TYR A 611 15.45 -11.80 14.02
CA TYR A 611 15.26 -10.62 13.18
C TYR A 611 16.49 -9.71 13.15
N PHE A 612 17.21 -9.57 14.27
CA PHE A 612 18.48 -8.85 14.27
C PHE A 612 19.49 -9.46 13.28
N ALA A 613 19.61 -10.79 13.28
CA ALA A 613 20.43 -11.48 12.28
C ALA A 613 19.90 -11.27 10.86
N TYR A 614 18.60 -11.44 10.64
CA TYR A 614 18.00 -11.34 9.30
C TYR A 614 18.16 -9.95 8.70
N SER A 615 17.79 -8.90 9.44
CA SER A 615 17.92 -7.50 8.99
C SER A 615 19.38 -7.10 8.78
N THR A 616 20.30 -7.53 9.67
CA THR A 616 21.75 -7.29 9.49
C THR A 616 22.26 -7.99 8.23
N GLY A 617 21.84 -9.23 7.97
CA GLY A 617 22.20 -9.97 6.75
C GLY A 617 21.70 -9.29 5.48
N LEU A 618 20.49 -8.74 5.48
CA LEU A 618 19.96 -7.94 4.37
C LEU A 618 20.75 -6.63 4.22
N PHE A 619 21.06 -5.96 5.31
CA PHE A 619 21.83 -4.71 5.28
C PHE A 619 23.24 -4.92 4.70
N VAL A 620 23.90 -6.06 5.00
CA VAL A 620 25.16 -6.44 4.35
C VAL A 620 25.00 -6.53 2.84
N LYS A 621 23.92 -7.17 2.35
CA LYS A 621 23.65 -7.24 0.89
C LYS A 621 23.44 -5.84 0.31
N ILE A 622 22.67 -4.99 0.99
CA ILE A 622 22.41 -3.59 0.59
C ILE A 622 23.71 -2.80 0.51
N ALA A 623 24.54 -2.86 1.55
CA ALA A 623 25.82 -2.17 1.59
C ALA A 623 26.75 -2.62 0.45
N LYS A 624 26.74 -3.93 0.10
CA LYS A 624 27.49 -4.45 -1.07
C LYS A 624 26.94 -3.95 -2.40
N VAL A 625 25.61 -3.93 -2.58
CA VAL A 625 24.96 -3.37 -3.79
C VAL A 625 25.35 -1.90 -3.98
N LEU A 626 25.30 -1.11 -2.89
CA LEU A 626 25.66 0.31 -2.88
C LEU A 626 27.17 0.57 -2.80
N LYS A 627 27.99 -0.48 -2.75
CA LYS A 627 29.46 -0.40 -2.66
C LYS A 627 29.96 0.45 -1.48
N LYS A 628 29.30 0.32 -0.34
CA LYS A 628 29.70 1.02 0.90
C LYS A 628 30.92 0.35 1.51
N GLU A 629 31.86 1.15 1.98
CA GLU A 629 33.14 0.65 2.56
C GLU A 629 32.90 -0.15 3.85
N GLU A 630 31.89 0.24 4.64
CA GLU A 630 31.50 -0.41 5.90
C GLU A 630 30.84 -1.80 5.74
N ALA A 631 30.62 -2.28 4.52
CA ALA A 631 29.97 -3.59 4.30
C ALA A 631 30.65 -4.74 5.04
N ALA A 632 31.99 -4.70 5.18
CA ALA A 632 32.78 -5.71 5.87
C ALA A 632 32.52 -5.72 7.40
N ASP A 633 32.32 -4.55 8.02
CA ASP A 633 32.05 -4.42 9.46
C ASP A 633 30.69 -5.03 9.82
N TYR A 634 29.68 -4.83 8.93
CA TYR A 634 28.35 -5.44 9.12
C TYR A 634 28.33 -6.94 8.79
N GLU A 635 29.21 -7.40 7.88
CA GLU A 635 29.39 -8.84 7.63
C GLU A 635 29.97 -9.55 8.87
N ASP A 636 30.91 -8.91 9.56
CA ASP A 636 31.46 -9.39 10.84
C ASP A 636 30.39 -9.37 11.95
N LEU A 637 29.62 -8.27 12.07
CA LEU A 637 28.50 -8.19 12.98
C LEU A 637 27.50 -9.32 12.76
N TYR A 638 27.09 -9.54 11.51
CA TYR A 638 26.17 -10.62 11.13
C TYR A 638 26.70 -11.99 11.56
N ALA A 639 27.98 -12.26 11.31
CA ALA A 639 28.61 -13.52 11.70
C ALA A 639 28.58 -13.74 13.22
N HIS A 640 28.83 -12.69 14.01
CA HIS A 640 28.75 -12.75 15.46
C HIS A 640 27.34 -13.01 15.98
N ILE A 641 26.32 -12.34 15.42
CA ILE A 641 24.91 -12.56 15.78
C ILE A 641 24.50 -14.00 15.48
N VAL A 642 24.80 -14.50 14.26
CA VAL A 642 24.48 -15.87 13.85
C VAL A 642 25.14 -16.90 14.79
N LYS A 643 26.43 -16.71 15.07
CA LYS A 643 27.15 -17.58 15.99
C LYS A 643 26.51 -17.59 17.38
N LYS A 644 26.20 -16.41 17.91
CA LYS A 644 25.59 -16.29 19.24
C LYS A 644 24.18 -16.87 19.27
N PHE A 645 23.38 -16.65 18.22
CA PHE A 645 22.08 -17.31 18.08
C PHE A 645 22.20 -18.84 18.16
N GLN A 646 23.16 -19.41 17.43
CA GLN A 646 23.41 -20.86 17.41
C GLN A 646 23.87 -21.39 18.76
N GLU A 647 24.77 -20.68 19.47
CA GLU A 647 25.26 -21.05 20.80
C GLU A 647 24.17 -20.95 21.87
N THR A 648 23.22 -20.04 21.74
CA THR A 648 22.19 -19.78 22.75
C THR A 648 20.94 -20.63 22.56
N PHE A 649 20.48 -20.78 21.30
CA PHE A 649 19.18 -21.39 21.02
C PHE A 649 19.26 -22.84 20.49
N PHE A 650 20.47 -23.44 20.42
CA PHE A 650 20.64 -24.87 20.15
C PHE A 650 21.43 -25.51 21.26
N ASP A 651 21.00 -26.69 21.72
CA ASP A 651 21.74 -27.51 22.65
C ASP A 651 22.88 -28.33 21.97
N ALA A 652 23.70 -29.00 22.73
CA ALA A 652 24.83 -29.81 22.22
C ALA A 652 24.36 -30.98 21.31
N GLU A 653 23.15 -31.43 21.47
CA GLU A 653 22.51 -32.48 20.67
C GLU A 653 21.87 -31.93 19.40
N GLY A 654 21.82 -30.60 19.22
CA GLY A 654 21.25 -29.89 18.06
C GLY A 654 19.73 -29.77 18.11
N ASN A 655 19.12 -29.78 19.30
CA ASN A 655 17.72 -29.40 19.45
C ASN A 655 17.64 -27.89 19.72
N MET A 656 16.61 -27.26 19.22
CA MET A 656 16.29 -25.89 19.63
C MET A 656 15.81 -25.86 21.10
N THR A 657 16.16 -24.82 21.81
CA THR A 657 15.74 -24.61 23.22
C THR A 657 14.23 -24.37 23.30
N ALA A 658 13.64 -23.69 22.33
CA ALA A 658 12.20 -23.48 22.18
C ALA A 658 11.58 -24.52 21.24
N GLN A 659 10.55 -25.22 21.71
CA GLN A 659 9.88 -26.30 20.98
C GLN A 659 8.56 -25.84 20.37
N THR A 660 8.58 -24.70 19.67
CA THR A 660 7.43 -24.10 18.97
C THR A 660 7.62 -24.14 17.46
N GLN A 661 6.51 -24.10 16.70
CA GLN A 661 6.59 -24.03 15.24
C GLN A 661 7.40 -22.80 14.81
N THR A 662 7.08 -21.62 15.35
CA THR A 662 7.70 -20.33 14.98
C THR A 662 9.22 -20.31 15.20
N ALA A 663 9.70 -20.86 16.33
CA ALA A 663 11.16 -20.95 16.59
C ALA A 663 11.89 -21.70 15.46
N HIS A 664 11.36 -22.86 15.03
CA HIS A 664 11.96 -23.67 13.96
C HIS A 664 11.84 -23.00 12.58
N ILE A 665 10.70 -22.33 12.32
CA ILE A 665 10.45 -21.60 11.07
C ILE A 665 11.47 -20.48 10.89
N VAL A 666 11.62 -19.57 11.87
CA VAL A 666 12.54 -18.43 11.76
C VAL A 666 14.00 -18.89 11.70
N ALA A 667 14.36 -19.91 12.45
CA ALA A 667 15.72 -20.47 12.40
C ALA A 667 16.07 -21.08 11.03
N LEU A 668 15.12 -21.76 10.38
CA LEU A 668 15.31 -22.36 9.05
C LEU A 668 15.29 -21.32 7.96
N TYR A 669 14.28 -20.45 7.94
CA TYR A 669 14.06 -19.48 6.85
C TYR A 669 15.12 -18.39 6.84
N PHE A 670 15.53 -17.87 8.02
CA PHE A 670 16.56 -16.84 8.11
C PHE A 670 18.00 -17.41 8.02
N GLY A 671 18.15 -18.73 7.83
CA GLY A 671 19.45 -19.39 7.66
C GLY A 671 20.27 -19.46 8.95
N LEU A 672 19.64 -19.45 10.12
CA LEU A 672 20.30 -19.45 11.42
C LEU A 672 20.59 -20.85 11.97
N THR A 673 19.93 -21.88 11.40
CA THR A 673 20.13 -23.27 11.79
C THR A 673 21.54 -23.74 11.38
N PRO A 674 22.37 -24.28 12.30
CA PRO A 674 23.65 -24.89 11.93
C PRO A 674 23.46 -25.99 10.88
N ASN A 675 24.34 -26.03 9.88
CA ASN A 675 24.23 -27.01 8.79
C ASN A 675 24.19 -28.47 9.29
N ALA A 676 24.92 -28.77 10.36
CA ALA A 676 24.94 -30.11 10.99
C ALA A 676 23.57 -30.51 11.58
N TYR A 677 22.75 -29.55 11.94
CA TYR A 677 21.46 -29.79 12.62
C TYR A 677 20.24 -29.53 11.73
N ARG A 678 20.46 -29.10 10.49
CA ARG A 678 19.39 -28.69 9.56
C ARG A 678 18.34 -29.79 9.36
N GLU A 679 18.73 -31.00 9.06
CA GLU A 679 17.80 -32.14 8.87
C GLU A 679 17.00 -32.42 10.14
N LYS A 680 17.62 -32.34 11.30
CA LYS A 680 16.97 -32.54 12.60
C LYS A 680 15.96 -31.45 12.89
N THR A 681 16.28 -30.19 12.61
CA THR A 681 15.38 -29.03 12.79
C THR A 681 14.18 -29.13 11.86
N VAL A 682 14.38 -29.51 10.60
CA VAL A 682 13.29 -29.74 9.63
C VAL A 682 12.38 -30.87 10.10
N LYS A 683 12.94 -31.99 10.50
CA LYS A 683 12.17 -33.13 11.03
C LYS A 683 11.36 -32.71 12.26
N ARG A 684 11.95 -31.91 13.16
CA ARG A 684 11.25 -31.41 14.33
C ARG A 684 10.10 -30.48 13.98
N LEU A 685 10.27 -29.61 12.97
CA LEU A 685 9.19 -28.76 12.48
C LEU A 685 8.02 -29.59 11.93
N THR A 686 8.29 -30.64 11.15
CA THR A 686 7.23 -31.53 10.64
C THR A 686 6.55 -32.31 11.77
N GLU A 687 7.28 -32.78 12.80
CA GLU A 687 6.70 -33.42 13.99
C GLU A 687 5.79 -32.46 14.79
N LEU A 688 6.19 -31.19 14.93
CA LEU A 688 5.37 -30.16 15.56
C LEU A 688 4.09 -29.86 14.74
N LEU A 689 4.20 -29.87 13.43
CA LEU A 689 3.03 -29.73 12.55
C LEU A 689 2.10 -30.95 12.67
N GLU A 690 2.63 -32.18 12.70
CA GLU A 690 1.87 -33.42 12.89
C GLU A 690 1.16 -33.44 14.25
N LYS A 691 1.84 -32.98 15.33
CA LYS A 691 1.27 -32.87 16.68
C LYS A 691 0.00 -32.01 16.70
N GLU A 692 -0.06 -30.98 15.87
CA GLU A 692 -1.22 -30.10 15.70
C GLU A 692 -2.13 -30.57 14.56
N ASN A 693 -2.15 -31.87 14.24
CA ASN A 693 -2.94 -32.50 13.17
C ASN A 693 -2.70 -31.88 11.78
N GLY A 694 -1.50 -31.41 11.53
CA GLY A 694 -1.12 -30.72 10.28
C GLY A 694 -1.60 -29.29 10.19
N HIS A 695 -1.96 -28.66 11.32
CA HIS A 695 -2.34 -27.23 11.36
C HIS A 695 -1.21 -26.36 11.86
N LEU A 696 -1.21 -25.11 11.40
CA LEU A 696 -0.41 -24.06 11.99
C LEU A 696 -1.02 -23.62 13.34
N VAL A 697 -0.13 -23.18 14.25
CA VAL A 697 -0.52 -22.47 15.48
C VAL A 697 0.22 -21.14 15.60
N THR A 698 0.82 -20.69 14.50
CA THR A 698 1.66 -19.51 14.40
C THR A 698 0.83 -18.22 14.26
N GLY A 699 1.43 -17.12 14.69
CA GLY A 699 0.95 -15.77 14.54
C GLY A 699 1.65 -15.00 13.41
N PHE A 700 1.81 -13.68 13.60
CA PHE A 700 2.35 -12.78 12.56
C PHE A 700 3.81 -13.04 12.20
N VAL A 701 4.62 -13.60 13.12
CA VAL A 701 6.05 -13.86 12.87
C VAL A 701 6.29 -15.21 12.20
N GLY A 702 5.57 -16.27 12.61
CA GLY A 702 5.77 -17.60 12.07
C GLY A 702 5.05 -17.85 10.75
N THR A 703 3.81 -17.39 10.62
CA THR A 703 2.94 -17.70 9.48
C THR A 703 3.51 -17.29 8.12
N PRO A 704 4.07 -16.08 7.91
CA PRO A 704 4.56 -15.63 6.60
C PRO A 704 5.63 -16.54 6.01
N TYR A 705 6.44 -17.15 6.87
CA TYR A 705 7.59 -17.94 6.46
C TYR A 705 7.37 -19.45 6.51
N PHE A 706 6.24 -19.93 7.03
CA PHE A 706 6.02 -21.35 7.29
C PHE A 706 6.13 -22.19 6.01
N CYS A 707 5.30 -21.91 5.02
CA CYS A 707 5.32 -22.65 3.75
C CYS A 707 6.66 -22.51 3.01
N HIS A 708 7.35 -21.37 3.18
CA HIS A 708 8.70 -21.16 2.65
C HIS A 708 9.72 -22.05 3.36
N ALA A 709 9.73 -22.08 4.70
CA ALA A 709 10.63 -22.90 5.49
C ALA A 709 10.49 -24.40 5.14
N LEU A 710 9.25 -24.87 4.96
CA LEU A 710 8.98 -26.25 4.52
C LEU A 710 9.51 -26.50 3.10
N SER A 711 9.14 -25.65 2.14
CA SER A 711 9.45 -25.85 0.72
C SER A 711 10.95 -25.79 0.41
N GLN A 712 11.67 -24.86 1.05
CA GLN A 712 13.12 -24.70 0.88
C GLN A 712 13.92 -25.87 1.49
N ASN A 713 13.29 -26.66 2.34
CA ASN A 713 13.90 -27.82 2.99
C ASN A 713 13.35 -29.16 2.51
N GLY A 714 12.73 -29.19 1.31
CA GLY A 714 12.27 -30.43 0.66
C GLY A 714 10.89 -30.92 1.10
N CYS A 715 10.22 -30.22 2.01
CA CYS A 715 8.89 -30.55 2.53
C CYS A 715 7.78 -29.81 1.73
N VAL A 716 7.82 -29.90 0.41
CA VAL A 716 6.85 -29.21 -0.49
C VAL A 716 5.45 -29.78 -0.30
N LYS A 717 5.33 -31.09 -0.08
CA LYS A 717 4.04 -31.74 0.16
C LYS A 717 3.38 -31.18 1.42
N GLU A 718 4.12 -31.08 2.50
CA GLU A 718 3.65 -30.55 3.80
C GLU A 718 3.21 -29.08 3.67
N ALA A 719 3.93 -28.27 2.87
CA ALA A 719 3.55 -26.90 2.59
C ALA A 719 2.22 -26.80 1.84
N TYR A 720 2.01 -27.65 0.83
CA TYR A 720 0.71 -27.73 0.13
C TYR A 720 -0.40 -28.27 1.03
N ASP A 721 -0.12 -29.30 1.83
CA ASP A 721 -1.10 -29.88 2.74
C ASP A 721 -1.57 -28.81 3.76
N LEU A 722 -0.64 -27.97 4.24
CA LEU A 722 -0.95 -26.85 5.14
C LEU A 722 -1.82 -25.79 4.45
N LEU A 723 -1.44 -25.34 3.24
CA LEU A 723 -2.20 -24.35 2.47
C LEU A 723 -3.63 -24.84 2.14
N LEU A 724 -3.78 -26.13 1.87
CA LEU A 724 -5.04 -26.74 1.44
C LEU A 724 -5.93 -27.22 2.59
N LYS A 725 -5.54 -27.00 3.85
CA LYS A 725 -6.41 -27.24 5.01
C LYS A 725 -7.68 -26.42 4.89
N GLU A 726 -8.83 -27.06 5.12
CA GLU A 726 -10.16 -26.46 5.03
C GLU A 726 -10.86 -26.33 6.38
N ASP A 727 -10.34 -26.99 7.40
CA ASP A 727 -10.81 -26.97 8.78
C ASP A 727 -9.97 -25.97 9.61
N PHE A 728 -10.48 -25.60 10.78
CA PHE A 728 -9.82 -24.65 11.69
C PHE A 728 -8.58 -25.26 12.36
N PRO A 729 -7.47 -24.52 12.46
CA PRO A 729 -7.18 -23.20 11.88
C PRO A 729 -6.53 -23.29 10.50
N SER A 730 -7.02 -22.52 9.55
CA SER A 730 -6.43 -22.44 8.20
C SER A 730 -6.95 -21.23 7.41
N TRP A 731 -6.26 -20.84 6.32
CA TRP A 731 -6.74 -19.83 5.38
C TRP A 731 -8.06 -20.22 4.71
N LEU A 732 -8.21 -21.49 4.32
CA LEU A 732 -9.41 -21.94 3.62
C LEU A 732 -10.62 -22.15 4.56
N TYR A 733 -10.39 -22.29 5.86
CA TYR A 733 -11.47 -22.21 6.86
C TYR A 733 -12.18 -20.85 6.75
N GLN A 734 -11.43 -19.73 6.75
CA GLN A 734 -12.01 -18.40 6.61
C GLN A 734 -12.78 -18.25 5.30
N VAL A 735 -12.22 -18.74 4.19
CA VAL A 735 -12.89 -18.76 2.88
C VAL A 735 -14.22 -19.50 2.94
N LYS A 736 -14.26 -20.67 3.59
CA LYS A 736 -15.49 -21.49 3.76
C LYS A 736 -16.52 -20.84 4.67
N GLN A 737 -16.09 -19.99 5.59
CA GLN A 737 -16.99 -19.16 6.39
C GLN A 737 -17.54 -17.93 5.61
N GLY A 738 -17.20 -17.78 4.34
CA GLY A 738 -17.69 -16.70 3.49
C GLY A 738 -16.84 -15.43 3.54
N ALA A 739 -15.61 -15.49 4.04
CA ALA A 739 -14.70 -14.37 4.02
C ALA A 739 -14.44 -13.86 2.60
N THR A 740 -14.50 -12.54 2.44
CA THR A 740 -14.16 -11.83 1.19
C THR A 740 -12.90 -10.98 1.32
N THR A 741 -12.30 -10.99 2.51
CA THR A 741 -11.04 -10.38 2.92
C THR A 741 -10.30 -11.33 3.86
N ILE A 742 -9.06 -11.03 4.24
CA ILE A 742 -8.30 -11.77 5.25
C ILE A 742 -8.71 -11.27 6.64
N TRP A 743 -8.81 -12.19 7.60
CA TRP A 743 -9.11 -11.90 8.99
C TRP A 743 -7.84 -11.73 9.83
N GLU A 744 -7.93 -10.90 10.87
CA GLU A 744 -6.86 -10.66 11.84
C GLU A 744 -6.50 -11.92 12.65
N HIS A 745 -7.52 -12.71 13.02
CA HIS A 745 -7.37 -13.90 13.81
C HIS A 745 -7.91 -15.14 13.12
N TRP A 746 -7.28 -16.30 13.36
CA TRP A 746 -7.68 -17.56 12.71
C TRP A 746 -9.12 -17.96 13.03
N ASP A 747 -9.60 -17.68 14.26
CA ASP A 747 -10.95 -17.93 14.74
C ASP A 747 -11.77 -16.65 14.97
N GLY A 748 -11.56 -15.62 14.15
CA GLY A 748 -12.39 -14.42 14.19
C GLY A 748 -13.88 -14.75 14.29
N LEU A 749 -14.31 -15.77 13.53
CA LEU A 749 -15.54 -16.52 13.70
C LEU A 749 -15.17 -17.97 14.05
N LYS A 750 -15.53 -18.43 15.25
CA LYS A 750 -15.21 -19.77 15.74
C LYS A 750 -16.05 -20.84 15.04
N PRO A 751 -15.62 -22.14 15.08
CA PRO A 751 -16.42 -23.23 14.51
C PRO A 751 -17.83 -23.38 15.09
N ASP A 752 -18.08 -22.94 16.30
CA ASP A 752 -19.41 -22.93 16.94
C ASP A 752 -20.26 -21.71 16.56
N GLY A 753 -19.74 -20.81 15.72
CA GLY A 753 -20.39 -19.59 15.29
C GLY A 753 -20.24 -18.39 16.24
N SER A 754 -19.56 -18.55 17.38
CA SER A 754 -19.27 -17.43 18.28
C SER A 754 -18.10 -16.59 17.77
N MET A 755 -18.04 -15.31 18.15
CA MET A 755 -16.92 -14.42 17.86
C MET A 755 -15.75 -14.70 18.81
N TRP A 756 -14.52 -14.51 18.30
CA TRP A 756 -13.33 -14.70 19.12
C TRP A 756 -13.21 -13.64 20.22
N SER A 757 -13.33 -12.39 19.87
CA SER A 757 -13.20 -11.25 20.79
C SER A 757 -14.06 -10.09 20.30
N ALA A 758 -14.46 -9.22 21.22
CA ALA A 758 -15.15 -7.96 20.91
C ALA A 758 -14.18 -6.82 20.59
N ASP A 759 -12.99 -6.83 21.21
CA ASP A 759 -12.02 -5.70 21.10
C ASP A 759 -10.92 -5.92 20.08
N MET A 760 -10.61 -7.17 19.72
CA MET A 760 -9.47 -7.53 18.89
C MET A 760 -9.93 -8.49 17.81
N ASN A 761 -10.79 -8.03 16.91
CA ASN A 761 -11.36 -8.87 15.87
C ASN A 761 -11.69 -8.04 14.63
N SER A 762 -10.80 -8.02 13.68
CA SER A 762 -11.03 -7.42 12.36
C SER A 762 -11.23 -8.51 11.32
N PHE A 763 -12.28 -8.35 10.51
CA PHE A 763 -12.53 -9.23 9.36
C PHE A 763 -11.90 -8.70 8.07
N ASN A 764 -11.09 -7.63 8.17
CA ASN A 764 -10.37 -7.04 7.04
C ASN A 764 -8.96 -6.57 7.48
N HIS A 765 -8.04 -7.54 7.60
CA HIS A 765 -6.71 -7.35 8.18
C HIS A 765 -5.70 -8.17 7.37
N TYR A 766 -4.96 -7.54 6.49
CA TYR A 766 -4.22 -8.19 5.41
C TYR A 766 -3.00 -9.05 5.81
N ALA A 767 -2.52 -8.99 7.07
CA ALA A 767 -1.25 -9.58 7.50
C ALA A 767 -1.09 -11.07 7.09
N TYR A 768 -2.06 -11.92 7.38
CA TYR A 768 -2.00 -13.34 6.98
C TYR A 768 -2.15 -13.58 5.46
N GLY A 769 -2.47 -12.55 4.69
CA GLY A 769 -2.36 -12.56 3.23
C GLY A 769 -0.93 -12.64 2.71
N ALA A 770 0.08 -12.56 3.60
CA ALA A 770 1.49 -12.82 3.29
C ALA A 770 1.73 -14.19 2.63
N ILE A 771 0.83 -15.17 2.79
CA ILE A 771 0.87 -16.46 2.05
C ILE A 771 0.86 -16.25 0.52
N GLY A 772 0.37 -15.12 0.03
CA GLY A 772 0.40 -14.76 -1.38
C GLY A 772 1.81 -14.80 -1.96
N GLU A 773 2.83 -14.37 -1.22
CA GLU A 773 4.22 -14.47 -1.65
C GLU A 773 4.61 -15.91 -1.99
N TRP A 774 4.25 -16.89 -1.13
CA TRP A 774 4.51 -18.31 -1.40
C TRP A 774 3.72 -18.79 -2.62
N MET A 775 2.47 -18.34 -2.77
CA MET A 775 1.66 -18.73 -3.93
C MET A 775 2.30 -18.23 -5.23
N TYR A 776 2.80 -17.01 -5.31
CA TYR A 776 3.51 -16.50 -6.50
C TYR A 776 4.85 -17.17 -6.73
N ARG A 777 5.70 -17.28 -5.69
CA ARG A 777 7.09 -17.73 -5.80
C ARG A 777 7.24 -19.22 -5.92
N VAL A 778 6.40 -20.02 -5.24
CA VAL A 778 6.55 -21.48 -5.14
C VAL A 778 5.46 -22.21 -5.93
N MET A 779 4.20 -21.94 -5.69
CA MET A 779 3.10 -22.55 -6.41
C MET A 779 3.05 -22.06 -7.87
N GLY A 780 3.10 -20.78 -8.07
CA GLY A 780 3.20 -20.10 -9.37
C GLY A 780 4.58 -20.20 -10.00
N GLY A 781 5.64 -20.31 -9.16
CA GLY A 781 7.01 -20.55 -9.58
C GLY A 781 7.71 -19.36 -10.23
N MET A 782 7.37 -18.14 -9.84
CA MET A 782 7.92 -16.90 -10.42
C MET A 782 8.73 -16.11 -9.38
N GLU A 783 10.04 -15.99 -9.57
CA GLU A 783 10.97 -15.37 -8.65
C GLU A 783 11.89 -14.38 -9.36
N ALA A 784 12.15 -13.21 -8.76
CA ALA A 784 13.19 -12.29 -9.20
C ALA A 784 14.58 -12.84 -8.81
N ASP A 785 15.54 -12.79 -9.71
CA ASP A 785 16.94 -13.12 -9.39
C ASP A 785 17.57 -11.95 -8.61
N GLU A 786 18.11 -12.22 -7.41
CA GLU A 786 18.80 -11.19 -6.61
C GLU A 786 20.00 -10.55 -7.35
N SER A 787 20.63 -11.27 -8.28
CA SER A 787 21.77 -10.77 -9.06
C SER A 787 21.37 -9.85 -10.22
N ALA A 788 20.09 -9.90 -10.63
CA ALA A 788 19.51 -9.08 -11.68
C ALA A 788 18.03 -8.77 -11.33
N PRO A 789 17.83 -7.93 -10.30
CA PRO A 789 16.52 -7.67 -9.70
C PRO A 789 15.57 -6.93 -10.65
N GLY A 790 14.33 -6.72 -10.22
CA GLY A 790 13.28 -6.08 -11.00
C GLY A 790 12.75 -6.94 -12.12
N PHE A 791 12.98 -8.27 -12.07
CA PHE A 791 12.61 -9.21 -13.13
C PHE A 791 13.40 -8.98 -14.43
N GLN A 792 14.60 -8.39 -14.34
CA GLN A 792 15.54 -8.33 -15.47
C GLN A 792 16.04 -9.73 -15.84
N HIS A 793 16.23 -10.60 -14.84
CA HIS A 793 16.41 -12.03 -14.98
C HIS A 793 15.38 -12.73 -14.07
N VAL A 794 14.57 -13.60 -14.65
CA VAL A 794 13.46 -14.27 -13.92
C VAL A 794 13.80 -15.73 -13.69
N ILE A 795 13.54 -16.24 -12.50
CA ILE A 795 13.65 -17.67 -12.21
C ILE A 795 12.25 -18.29 -12.23
N TYR A 796 12.00 -19.13 -13.21
CA TYR A 796 10.76 -19.90 -13.31
C TYR A 796 10.99 -21.31 -12.77
N THR A 797 10.46 -21.59 -11.56
CA THR A 797 10.67 -22.87 -10.86
C THR A 797 9.43 -23.31 -10.07
N PRO A 798 8.30 -23.62 -10.74
CA PRO A 798 7.10 -24.02 -10.03
C PRO A 798 7.31 -25.37 -9.31
N LYS A 799 6.89 -25.41 -8.04
CA LYS A 799 6.82 -26.65 -7.27
C LYS A 799 5.42 -27.24 -7.45
N ILE A 800 5.30 -28.22 -8.32
CA ILE A 800 4.01 -28.84 -8.64
C ILE A 800 3.54 -29.75 -7.50
N GLY A 801 2.35 -29.53 -6.98
CA GLY A 801 1.84 -30.24 -5.82
C GLY A 801 0.36 -29.99 -5.53
N GLY A 802 -0.11 -30.38 -4.35
CA GLY A 802 -1.47 -30.14 -3.87
C GLY A 802 -2.59 -30.73 -4.72
N ASN A 803 -2.28 -31.74 -5.58
CA ASN A 803 -3.22 -32.28 -6.55
C ASN A 803 -3.86 -31.23 -7.48
N LEU A 804 -3.24 -30.06 -7.62
CA LEU A 804 -3.67 -29.04 -8.55
C LEU A 804 -3.48 -29.53 -9.99
N LYS A 805 -4.47 -29.26 -10.85
CA LYS A 805 -4.42 -29.64 -12.27
C LYS A 805 -3.73 -28.57 -13.11
N PHE A 806 -3.85 -27.32 -12.71
CA PHE A 806 -3.16 -26.19 -13.34
C PHE A 806 -2.99 -25.04 -12.36
N VAL A 807 -1.99 -24.20 -12.63
CA VAL A 807 -1.83 -22.84 -12.08
C VAL A 807 -1.40 -21.94 -13.22
N ASP A 808 -1.98 -20.76 -13.30
CA ASP A 808 -1.68 -19.71 -14.28
C ASP A 808 -1.36 -18.43 -13.50
N THR A 809 -0.09 -18.01 -13.57
CA THR A 809 0.45 -16.86 -12.81
C THR A 809 0.93 -15.79 -13.77
N THR A 810 0.52 -14.56 -13.57
CA THR A 810 1.03 -13.39 -14.28
C THR A 810 1.59 -12.36 -13.32
N TYR A 811 2.61 -11.64 -13.77
CA TYR A 811 3.15 -10.48 -13.08
C TYR A 811 3.71 -9.46 -14.08
N HIS A 812 3.21 -8.24 -14.01
CA HIS A 812 3.65 -7.14 -14.85
C HIS A 812 4.79 -6.37 -14.18
N SER A 813 6.02 -6.65 -14.59
CA SER A 813 7.22 -5.97 -14.10
C SER A 813 7.49 -4.67 -14.85
N VAL A 814 8.52 -3.93 -14.44
CA VAL A 814 8.99 -2.72 -15.16
C VAL A 814 9.46 -2.96 -16.60
N TYR A 815 9.62 -4.21 -17.01
CA TYR A 815 9.99 -4.64 -18.36
C TYR A 815 8.80 -5.18 -19.16
N GLY A 816 7.64 -5.41 -18.53
CA GLY A 816 6.45 -5.98 -19.15
C GLY A 816 5.95 -7.24 -18.45
N GLU A 817 5.00 -7.92 -19.10
CA GLU A 817 4.32 -9.07 -18.54
C GLU A 817 5.18 -10.33 -18.52
N ASN A 818 5.34 -10.89 -17.34
CA ASN A 818 5.86 -12.22 -17.07
C ASN A 818 4.67 -13.17 -16.87
N ARG A 819 4.69 -14.37 -17.48
CA ARG A 819 3.65 -15.36 -17.27
C ARG A 819 4.25 -16.76 -17.17
N LEU A 820 3.76 -17.51 -16.20
CA LEU A 820 4.00 -18.95 -16.09
C LEU A 820 2.68 -19.67 -15.89
N LYS A 821 2.38 -20.59 -16.79
CA LYS A 821 1.26 -21.50 -16.64
C LYS A 821 1.76 -22.94 -16.69
N TRP A 822 1.42 -23.74 -15.69
CA TRP A 822 1.65 -25.17 -15.74
C TRP A 822 0.33 -25.94 -15.64
N GLN A 823 0.30 -27.08 -16.29
CA GLN A 823 -0.83 -27.99 -16.29
C GLN A 823 -0.33 -29.45 -16.22
N VAL A 824 -1.00 -30.27 -15.43
CA VAL A 824 -0.69 -31.71 -15.28
C VAL A 824 -1.80 -32.55 -15.89
N ASP A 825 -1.41 -33.46 -16.77
CA ASP A 825 -2.33 -34.45 -17.36
C ASP A 825 -1.60 -35.81 -17.46
N GLU A 826 -2.16 -36.85 -16.82
CA GLU A 826 -1.61 -38.21 -16.76
C GLU A 826 -0.09 -38.29 -16.45
N GLY A 827 0.41 -37.45 -15.51
CA GLY A 827 1.82 -37.39 -15.12
C GLY A 827 2.73 -36.68 -16.11
N CYS A 828 2.15 -36.05 -17.13
CA CYS A 828 2.83 -35.16 -18.05
C CYS A 828 2.54 -33.73 -17.66
N VAL A 829 3.58 -32.91 -17.47
CA VAL A 829 3.48 -31.48 -17.23
C VAL A 829 3.66 -30.75 -18.54
N THR A 830 2.74 -29.85 -18.85
CA THR A 830 2.90 -28.83 -19.88
C THR A 830 3.09 -27.48 -19.19
N MET A 831 4.19 -26.80 -19.50
CA MET A 831 4.54 -25.50 -18.93
C MET A 831 4.67 -24.48 -20.05
N PHE A 832 3.83 -23.44 -19.99
CA PHE A 832 3.95 -22.23 -20.82
C PHE A 832 4.67 -21.16 -20.04
N VAL A 833 5.67 -20.51 -20.66
CA VAL A 833 6.46 -19.42 -20.08
C VAL A 833 6.51 -18.26 -21.06
N GLN A 834 6.24 -17.05 -20.57
CA GLN A 834 6.42 -15.79 -21.31
C GLN A 834 7.50 -14.97 -20.61
N VAL A 835 8.52 -14.61 -21.35
CA VAL A 835 9.67 -13.78 -20.91
C VAL A 835 9.59 -12.45 -21.63
N PRO A 836 9.48 -11.31 -20.94
CA PRO A 836 9.40 -9.99 -21.56
C PRO A 836 10.61 -9.66 -22.45
N VAL A 837 10.43 -8.80 -23.44
CA VAL A 837 11.51 -8.30 -24.25
C VAL A 837 12.53 -7.55 -23.39
N ASN A 838 13.79 -7.64 -23.73
CA ASN A 838 14.91 -7.04 -22.98
C ASN A 838 15.19 -7.67 -21.63
N THR A 839 14.65 -8.87 -21.36
CA THR A 839 14.90 -9.67 -20.17
C THR A 839 15.32 -11.09 -20.53
N THR A 840 15.79 -11.83 -19.54
CA THR A 840 16.15 -13.25 -19.66
C THR A 840 15.52 -14.05 -18.54
N ALA A 841 15.50 -15.36 -18.70
CA ALA A 841 14.95 -16.23 -17.66
C ALA A 841 15.75 -17.52 -17.52
N LYS A 842 15.78 -18.04 -16.30
CA LYS A 842 16.20 -19.37 -15.95
C LYS A 842 14.95 -20.23 -15.71
N ILE A 843 14.83 -21.32 -16.44
CA ILE A 843 13.69 -22.24 -16.34
C ILE A 843 14.16 -23.53 -15.69
N GLN A 844 13.57 -23.86 -14.53
CA GLN A 844 13.89 -25.07 -13.79
C GLN A 844 12.68 -26.01 -13.73
N LEU A 845 12.86 -27.23 -14.20
CA LEU A 845 11.84 -28.27 -14.17
C LEU A 845 12.11 -29.20 -12.99
N ASP A 846 11.47 -28.88 -11.86
CA ASP A 846 11.66 -29.64 -10.62
C ASP A 846 11.11 -31.05 -10.74
N GLY A 847 11.86 -32.05 -10.27
CA GLY A 847 11.47 -33.45 -10.34
C GLY A 847 11.35 -34.07 -11.75
N ALA A 848 11.79 -33.35 -12.79
CA ALA A 848 11.69 -33.84 -14.18
C ALA A 848 12.55 -35.09 -14.41
N LYS A 849 11.90 -36.21 -14.72
CA LYS A 849 12.56 -37.48 -15.10
C LYS A 849 12.92 -37.51 -16.57
N LYS A 850 12.06 -36.94 -17.42
CA LYS A 850 12.26 -36.90 -18.88
C LYS A 850 11.61 -35.65 -19.47
N VAL A 851 12.38 -34.85 -20.20
CA VAL A 851 11.85 -33.78 -21.04
C VAL A 851 11.39 -34.37 -22.35
N LEU A 852 10.17 -34.04 -22.75
CA LEU A 852 9.49 -34.58 -23.96
C LEU A 852 9.56 -33.56 -25.11
N ASP A 853 9.44 -32.29 -24.79
CA ASP A 853 9.50 -31.18 -25.72
C ASP A 853 10.18 -29.98 -25.02
N THR A 854 11.12 -29.34 -25.68
CA THR A 854 11.92 -28.23 -25.13
C THR A 854 11.59 -26.89 -25.78
N ASP A 855 10.78 -26.87 -26.82
CA ASP A 855 10.49 -25.68 -27.66
C ASP A 855 11.78 -24.93 -28.09
N GLY A 856 12.83 -25.69 -28.36
CA GLY A 856 14.13 -25.19 -28.81
C GLY A 856 15.12 -24.77 -27.69
N LEU A 857 14.72 -24.89 -26.40
CA LEU A 857 15.62 -24.64 -25.28
C LEU A 857 16.58 -25.82 -25.02
N ALA A 858 17.78 -25.50 -24.57
CA ALA A 858 18.81 -26.49 -24.23
C ALA A 858 18.79 -26.77 -22.71
N PHE A 859 18.16 -27.86 -22.29
CA PHE A 859 18.10 -28.25 -20.89
C PHE A 859 19.34 -29.04 -20.47
N GLU A 860 19.94 -28.63 -19.38
CA GLU A 860 20.99 -29.36 -18.67
C GLU A 860 20.45 -30.05 -17.44
N LYS A 861 20.96 -31.25 -17.14
CA LYS A 861 20.58 -31.98 -15.93
C LYS A 861 21.41 -31.48 -14.73
N LYS A 862 20.72 -31.09 -13.69
CA LYS A 862 21.26 -30.76 -12.37
C LYS A 862 20.82 -31.79 -11.32
N GLN A 863 21.25 -31.63 -10.09
CA GLN A 863 20.82 -32.51 -9.00
C GLN A 863 19.34 -32.24 -8.64
N GLY A 864 18.45 -33.12 -9.06
CA GLY A 864 17.02 -33.04 -8.73
C GLY A 864 16.14 -32.29 -9.74
N TYR A 865 16.71 -31.59 -10.74
CA TYR A 865 15.94 -30.82 -11.73
C TYR A 865 16.68 -30.74 -13.08
N MET A 866 15.95 -30.26 -14.08
CA MET A 866 16.52 -29.87 -15.39
C MET A 866 16.47 -28.34 -15.50
N GLU A 867 17.49 -27.72 -16.10
CA GLU A 867 17.63 -26.27 -16.18
C GLU A 867 17.96 -25.80 -17.59
N ALA A 868 17.36 -24.70 -18.02
CA ALA A 868 17.69 -24.03 -19.27
C ALA A 868 17.66 -22.50 -19.10
N GLU A 869 18.52 -21.81 -19.82
CA GLU A 869 18.44 -20.37 -20.00
C GLU A 869 17.52 -20.06 -21.19
N ALA A 870 16.69 -19.02 -21.05
CA ALA A 870 15.79 -18.53 -22.07
C ALA A 870 15.95 -17.01 -22.25
N GLY A 871 15.96 -16.54 -23.48
CA GLY A 871 15.79 -15.12 -23.79
C GLY A 871 14.30 -14.75 -23.83
N SER A 872 14.02 -13.51 -24.24
CA SER A 872 12.64 -13.03 -24.39
C SER A 872 11.82 -13.86 -25.38
N GLY A 873 10.52 -14.01 -25.12
CA GLY A 873 9.59 -14.74 -25.99
C GLY A 873 8.70 -15.71 -25.22
N GLU A 874 7.93 -16.48 -25.96
CA GLU A 874 7.01 -17.49 -25.43
C GLU A 874 7.57 -18.89 -25.69
N TYR A 875 7.46 -19.79 -24.70
CA TYR A 875 7.97 -21.14 -24.72
C TYR A 875 6.95 -22.13 -24.16
N THR A 876 6.78 -23.27 -24.81
CA THR A 876 5.94 -24.37 -24.33
C THR A 876 6.76 -25.63 -24.14
N ILE A 877 6.96 -26.00 -22.88
CA ILE A 877 7.82 -27.11 -22.48
C ILE A 877 6.95 -28.25 -21.98
N ARG A 878 7.31 -29.51 -22.36
CA ARG A 878 6.60 -30.70 -21.87
C ARG A 878 7.59 -31.67 -21.26
N TYR A 879 7.25 -32.18 -20.08
CA TYR A 879 8.09 -33.15 -19.37
C TYR A 879 7.27 -34.09 -18.50
N ARG A 880 7.87 -35.21 -18.06
CA ARG A 880 7.33 -36.13 -17.07
C ARG A 880 8.06 -35.98 -15.75
N GLN A 881 7.30 -35.92 -14.64
CA GLN A 881 7.79 -36.00 -13.26
C GLN A 881 7.93 -37.43 -12.78
#